data_141cb8e539bc6c827e1d62471214b588
#
_entry.id   141cb8e539bc6c827e1d62471214b588
#
_cell.length_a   1.000
_cell.length_b   1.000
_cell.length_c   1.000
_cell.angle_alpha   90.00
_cell.angle_beta   90.00
_cell.angle_gamma   90.00
#
_symmetry.space_group_name_H-M   'P 1'
#
loop_
_entity.id
_entity.type
_entity.pdbx_description
1 polymer ?
#
loop_
_entity_poly.entity_id
_entity_poly.type
_entity_poly.pdbx_seq_one_letter_code
_entity_poly.pdbx_strand_id
1 'polypeptide(L)'
;MANTKKNFWRFRPLLTETLPYEVPVIFGNDRLYYSKCRTVDIIAKPLLERIYSASRGYTIPYNYTIRKDSDRTTQLSLVHPSIQLELCDFYEAHEPSILEYCDRGEFSLRHPAAVAAVYVLSLGEVKESVHKTGEVHLAPDSAEPAIAKLVSYFAYEKFNLLNKFYESREFIRLEKKFELLRHLDISKCFYSIYTHSIAWSTKGKEFAKNNTKAYSFESSFDSLMQRSNYNETNGIVVGPEFSRIFAEIILQDVDRTIQETLLKDGLAEGLHYSIRRYVDDYSIFSNTDQTVDKIDQLLRTELSKYKLYINDSKIQNFRRPFVSNLTQARDDVRLRVSAISELLDSSAWQSPTPTTGKDRHTIASLVHDVRIIVRRHDVRLSNLSGSLIGSLRSLARLANKSLEKKSTISIDKWMSITRSILECAFYIVAVDLRVRTTYSLCQLLSIIQATAIKVPGGGGDLVLHSIAEELSAIIRSAMPAWDSSKEEDCVEISNLLICGAHLLKDRFTNNGQIEKVLEEIRKQPFTYFKYITLKYCYLRDPAKFKLRLDKLNERAAQLISGIDDVRQKSETFHLLCDFLGAPDIPPAVKRSVYVKLYGGNPSNAALDKLTETIGFTDWTGVSIEHTLKRRQMRPVYAVA
;
A
#
# COMPACT_ATOMS: atom_id res chain seq x y z
N MET A 1 -30.14 13.36 -6.24
CA MET A 1 -29.63 11.96 -6.30
C MET A 1 -28.71 11.70 -7.48
N ALA A 2 -29.00 12.13 -8.72
CA ALA A 2 -28.14 11.87 -9.90
C ALA A 2 -26.74 12.50 -9.79
N ASN A 3 -26.63 13.76 -9.39
CA ASN A 3 -25.33 14.45 -9.20
C ASN A 3 -24.46 13.81 -8.10
N THR A 4 -25.07 13.31 -7.03
CA THR A 4 -24.34 12.66 -5.95
C THR A 4 -23.72 11.34 -6.43
N LYS A 5 -24.47 10.52 -7.20
CA LYS A 5 -23.93 9.29 -7.79
C LYS A 5 -22.79 9.56 -8.77
N LYS A 6 -22.89 10.62 -9.59
CA LYS A 6 -21.82 11.04 -10.50
C LYS A 6 -20.53 11.43 -9.77
N ASN A 7 -20.63 12.15 -8.65
CA ASN A 7 -19.48 12.55 -7.85
C ASN A 7 -18.77 11.35 -7.19
N PHE A 8 -19.51 10.37 -6.69
CA PHE A 8 -18.91 9.12 -6.15
C PHE A 8 -18.06 8.41 -7.20
N TRP A 9 -18.45 8.46 -8.44
CA TRP A 9 -17.73 7.87 -9.56
C TRP A 9 -16.47 8.65 -9.90
N ARG A 10 -16.61 9.94 -10.16
CA ARG A 10 -15.54 10.84 -10.59
C ARG A 10 -14.35 10.88 -9.62
N PHE A 11 -14.60 10.90 -8.31
CA PHE A 11 -13.56 11.05 -7.29
C PHE A 11 -12.98 9.73 -6.77
N ARG A 12 -13.37 8.58 -7.30
CA ARG A 12 -12.76 7.28 -6.92
C ARG A 12 -11.23 7.21 -7.02
N PRO A 13 -10.56 7.86 -7.97
CA PRO A 13 -9.11 7.84 -8.03
C PRO A 13 -8.42 8.30 -6.74
N LEU A 14 -9.07 9.15 -5.94
CA LEU A 14 -8.53 9.57 -4.64
C LEU A 14 -8.30 8.41 -3.67
N LEU A 15 -9.03 7.31 -3.79
CA LEU A 15 -8.96 6.17 -2.88
C LEU A 15 -7.88 5.15 -3.26
N THR A 16 -7.56 5.01 -4.55
CA THR A 16 -6.66 3.95 -5.03
C THR A 16 -5.53 4.41 -5.93
N GLU A 17 -5.70 5.52 -6.66
CA GLU A 17 -4.79 5.89 -7.75
C GLU A 17 -3.76 6.95 -7.34
N THR A 18 -4.09 7.78 -6.34
CA THR A 18 -3.35 9.01 -6.03
C THR A 18 -2.39 8.89 -4.86
N LEU A 19 -2.52 7.87 -4.02
CA LEU A 19 -1.68 7.64 -2.86
C LEU A 19 -0.74 6.45 -3.06
N PRO A 20 0.49 6.51 -2.55
CA PRO A 20 1.28 5.32 -2.30
C PRO A 20 0.55 4.35 -1.37
N TYR A 21 0.78 3.06 -1.55
CA TYR A 21 0.24 2.04 -0.64
C TYR A 21 0.89 2.12 0.75
N GLU A 22 2.18 2.43 0.79
CA GLU A 22 3.03 2.41 1.99
C GLU A 22 3.02 3.79 2.70
N VAL A 23 1.96 4.11 3.41
CA VAL A 23 1.80 5.31 4.26
C VAL A 23 1.43 4.91 5.69
N PRO A 24 1.52 5.79 6.71
CA PRO A 24 1.07 5.46 8.06
C PRO A 24 -0.35 4.93 8.11
N VAL A 25 -0.61 3.92 8.95
CA VAL A 25 -1.87 3.16 8.95
C VAL A 25 -3.12 4.02 9.13
N ILE A 26 -3.01 5.14 9.83
CA ILE A 26 -4.11 6.09 10.09
C ILE A 26 -4.29 7.15 9.01
N PHE A 27 -3.38 7.23 8.04
CA PHE A 27 -3.43 8.21 6.96
C PHE A 27 -4.24 7.71 5.76
N GLY A 28 -5.04 8.56 5.12
CA GLY A 28 -5.78 8.22 3.90
C GLY A 28 -6.58 9.38 3.33
N ASN A 29 -7.08 9.22 2.13
CA ASN A 29 -7.88 10.22 1.41
C ASN A 29 -9.39 10.16 1.68
N ASP A 30 -9.83 9.34 2.62
CA ASP A 30 -11.25 9.09 2.83
C ASP A 30 -12.05 10.37 3.08
N ARG A 31 -11.56 11.25 3.96
CA ARG A 31 -12.23 12.53 4.25
C ARG A 31 -12.27 13.44 3.02
N LEU A 32 -11.16 13.53 2.27
CA LEU A 32 -11.12 14.28 1.02
C LEU A 32 -12.15 13.73 0.02
N TYR A 33 -12.18 12.41 -0.18
CA TYR A 33 -13.15 11.74 -1.03
C TYR A 33 -14.59 12.04 -0.62
N TYR A 34 -14.93 11.84 0.66
CA TYR A 34 -16.29 12.10 1.14
C TYR A 34 -16.67 13.57 1.09
N SER A 35 -15.72 14.50 1.29
CA SER A 35 -15.97 15.94 1.15
C SER A 35 -16.38 16.35 -0.27
N LYS A 36 -15.97 15.56 -1.29
CA LYS A 36 -16.35 15.79 -2.70
C LYS A 36 -17.61 15.03 -3.10
N CYS A 37 -17.92 13.93 -2.44
CA CYS A 37 -19.03 13.04 -2.78
C CYS A 37 -20.31 13.30 -2.00
N ARG A 38 -20.22 13.79 -0.77
CA ARG A 38 -21.35 14.08 0.13
C ARG A 38 -21.65 15.57 0.19
N THR A 39 -22.83 15.90 0.66
CA THR A 39 -23.17 17.29 0.97
C THR A 39 -22.38 17.74 2.18
N VAL A 40 -21.49 18.69 1.99
CA VAL A 40 -20.78 19.37 3.09
C VAL A 40 -21.70 20.39 3.73
N ASP A 41 -21.58 20.57 5.05
CA ASP A 41 -22.31 21.57 5.79
C ASP A 41 -22.13 22.96 5.15
N ILE A 42 -23.23 23.69 4.99
CA ILE A 42 -23.28 24.96 4.27
C ILE A 42 -22.33 25.99 4.88
N ILE A 43 -22.10 25.91 6.20
CA ILE A 43 -21.24 26.85 6.93
C ILE A 43 -19.75 26.52 6.73
N ALA A 44 -19.38 25.23 6.62
CA ALA A 44 -18.00 24.78 6.42
C ALA A 44 -17.56 24.83 4.94
N LYS A 45 -18.51 24.74 4.01
CA LYS A 45 -18.25 24.65 2.57
C LYS A 45 -17.36 25.78 2.02
N PRO A 46 -17.60 27.08 2.32
CA PRO A 46 -16.74 28.15 1.82
C PRO A 46 -15.30 28.07 2.34
N LEU A 47 -15.11 27.61 3.59
CA LEU A 47 -13.78 27.42 4.17
C LEU A 47 -13.04 26.29 3.46
N LEU A 48 -13.73 25.17 3.23
CA LEU A 48 -13.19 24.00 2.56
C LEU A 48 -12.80 24.29 1.10
N GLU A 49 -13.66 24.99 0.36
CA GLU A 49 -13.40 25.42 -1.02
C GLU A 49 -12.18 26.34 -1.11
N ARG A 50 -12.01 27.23 -0.14
CA ARG A 50 -10.86 28.14 -0.08
C ARG A 50 -9.57 27.41 0.24
N ILE A 51 -9.59 26.40 1.12
CA ILE A 51 -8.43 25.56 1.44
C ILE A 51 -8.03 24.73 0.22
N TYR A 52 -8.98 24.06 -0.41
CA TYR A 52 -8.75 23.19 -1.57
C TYR A 52 -8.76 23.93 -2.92
N SER A 53 -8.73 25.26 -2.93
CA SER A 53 -8.58 26.01 -4.19
C SER A 53 -7.28 25.60 -4.88
N ALA A 54 -7.34 25.46 -6.22
CA ALA A 54 -6.22 25.01 -7.02
C ALA A 54 -4.95 25.84 -6.75
N SER A 55 -3.82 25.18 -6.61
CA SER A 55 -2.54 25.87 -6.56
C SER A 55 -2.26 26.48 -7.94
N ARG A 56 -1.65 27.66 -7.97
CA ARG A 56 -1.21 28.28 -9.23
C ARG A 56 0.15 27.69 -9.60
N GLY A 57 0.20 26.93 -10.69
CA GLY A 57 1.45 26.37 -11.20
C GLY A 57 1.73 24.94 -10.72
N TYR A 58 2.96 24.66 -10.31
CA TYR A 58 3.40 23.35 -9.85
C TYR A 58 3.29 23.18 -8.33
N THR A 59 3.35 21.95 -7.88
CA THR A 59 3.41 21.57 -6.47
C THR A 59 4.67 20.76 -6.16
N ILE A 60 5.09 20.78 -4.90
CA ILE A 60 6.23 20.03 -4.41
C ILE A 60 5.69 18.83 -3.62
N PRO A 61 5.91 17.59 -4.09
CA PRO A 61 5.45 16.41 -3.39
C PRO A 61 6.18 16.25 -2.04
N TYR A 62 5.52 15.60 -1.09
CA TYR A 62 6.17 15.17 0.13
C TYR A 62 6.86 13.84 -0.12
N ASN A 63 8.17 13.89 -0.16
CA ASN A 63 9.00 12.71 -0.36
C ASN A 63 9.39 12.12 0.98
N TYR A 64 9.16 10.82 1.16
CA TYR A 64 9.51 10.07 2.35
C TYR A 64 10.13 8.72 1.98
N THR A 65 10.89 8.16 2.90
CA THR A 65 11.67 6.94 2.66
C THR A 65 11.05 5.77 3.41
N ILE A 66 10.98 4.62 2.75
CA ILE A 66 10.59 3.34 3.34
C ILE A 66 11.67 2.28 3.11
N ARG A 67 11.66 1.22 3.91
CA ARG A 67 12.55 0.07 3.71
C ARG A 67 12.05 -0.82 2.59
N LYS A 68 12.92 -1.08 1.63
CA LYS A 68 12.69 -2.06 0.54
C LYS A 68 13.12 -3.47 0.97
N ASP A 69 14.21 -3.56 1.69
CA ASP A 69 14.74 -4.77 2.36
C ASP A 69 15.61 -4.35 3.59
N SER A 70 16.41 -5.27 4.12
CA SER A 70 17.30 -5.01 5.27
C SER A 70 18.30 -3.87 5.03
N ASP A 71 18.77 -3.71 3.78
CA ASP A 71 19.93 -2.89 3.44
C ASP A 71 19.58 -1.71 2.51
N ARG A 72 18.41 -1.74 1.88
CA ARG A 72 18.00 -0.75 0.89
C ARG A 72 16.70 -0.08 1.27
N THR A 73 16.66 1.20 0.97
CA THR A 73 15.47 2.04 1.06
C THR A 73 14.94 2.42 -0.32
N THR A 74 13.72 2.90 -0.39
CA THR A 74 13.13 3.51 -1.56
C THR A 74 12.37 4.76 -1.16
N GLN A 75 12.45 5.80 -1.97
CA GLN A 75 11.70 7.03 -1.76
C GLN A 75 10.34 6.91 -2.44
N LEU A 76 9.31 7.32 -1.74
CA LEU A 76 7.95 7.46 -2.23
C LEU A 76 7.50 8.91 -2.14
N SER A 77 6.53 9.29 -2.95
CA SER A 77 6.05 10.66 -3.06
C SER A 77 4.57 10.76 -2.74
N LEU A 78 4.22 11.59 -1.76
CA LEU A 78 2.84 11.97 -1.49
C LEU A 78 2.50 13.24 -2.26
N VAL A 79 1.69 13.09 -3.29
CA VAL A 79 1.30 14.18 -4.20
C VAL A 79 0.34 15.14 -3.52
N HIS A 80 0.45 16.43 -3.85
CA HIS A 80 -0.41 17.48 -3.31
C HIS A 80 -1.90 17.22 -3.63
N PRO A 81 -2.83 17.42 -2.68
CA PRO A 81 -4.26 17.15 -2.90
C PRO A 81 -4.91 17.89 -4.06
N SER A 82 -4.43 19.09 -4.41
CA SER A 82 -4.94 19.80 -5.60
C SER A 82 -4.65 19.04 -6.89
N ILE A 83 -3.45 18.48 -7.04
CA ILE A 83 -3.08 17.64 -8.18
C ILE A 83 -3.87 16.32 -8.18
N GLN A 84 -4.13 15.76 -7.00
CA GLN A 84 -4.96 14.56 -6.89
C GLN A 84 -6.40 14.81 -7.40
N LEU A 85 -6.95 15.99 -7.14
CA LEU A 85 -8.26 16.39 -7.67
C LEU A 85 -8.22 16.62 -9.19
N GLU A 86 -7.18 17.29 -9.70
CA GLU A 86 -6.98 17.46 -11.14
C GLU A 86 -6.83 16.13 -11.88
N LEU A 87 -6.20 15.13 -11.24
CA LEU A 87 -6.12 13.78 -11.79
C LEU A 87 -7.50 13.13 -11.94
N CYS A 88 -8.43 13.38 -11.00
CA CYS A 88 -9.80 12.88 -11.14
C CYS A 88 -10.49 13.46 -12.38
N ASP A 89 -10.27 14.77 -12.63
CA ASP A 89 -10.81 15.44 -13.81
C ASP A 89 -10.14 14.95 -15.10
N PHE A 90 -8.83 14.72 -15.04
CA PHE A 90 -8.07 14.16 -16.16
C PHE A 90 -8.54 12.76 -16.53
N TYR A 91 -8.79 11.88 -15.54
CA TYR A 91 -9.31 10.54 -15.81
C TYR A 91 -10.70 10.60 -16.45
N GLU A 92 -11.63 11.39 -15.89
CA GLU A 92 -12.98 11.55 -16.46
C GLU A 92 -12.93 12.02 -17.93
N ALA A 93 -11.99 12.93 -18.26
CA ALA A 93 -11.86 13.48 -19.61
C ALA A 93 -11.16 12.55 -20.61
N HIS A 94 -10.26 11.68 -20.14
CA HIS A 94 -9.32 10.94 -21.00
C HIS A 94 -9.33 9.42 -20.81
N GLU A 95 -10.32 8.86 -20.09
CA GLU A 95 -10.42 7.41 -19.89
C GLU A 95 -10.35 6.58 -21.19
N PRO A 96 -10.99 6.95 -22.32
CA PRO A 96 -10.88 6.17 -23.55
C PRO A 96 -9.44 6.17 -24.10
N SER A 97 -8.74 7.30 -24.04
CA SER A 97 -7.35 7.40 -24.50
C SER A 97 -6.39 6.59 -23.63
N ILE A 98 -6.60 6.59 -22.30
CA ILE A 98 -5.81 5.77 -21.38
C ILE A 98 -5.96 4.28 -21.73
N LEU A 99 -7.20 3.82 -21.91
CA LEU A 99 -7.48 2.42 -22.25
C LEU A 99 -6.87 2.04 -23.59
N GLU A 100 -7.03 2.88 -24.61
CA GLU A 100 -6.46 2.65 -25.96
C GLU A 100 -4.94 2.55 -25.92
N TYR A 101 -4.26 3.51 -25.25
CA TYR A 101 -2.81 3.52 -25.22
C TYR A 101 -2.20 2.45 -24.31
N CYS A 102 -2.94 1.94 -23.35
CA CYS A 102 -2.50 0.84 -22.49
C CYS A 102 -2.73 -0.57 -23.09
N ASP A 103 -3.42 -0.68 -24.22
CA ASP A 103 -3.78 -1.96 -24.88
C ASP A 103 -3.17 -2.08 -26.30
N ARG A 104 -1.98 -1.53 -26.53
CA ARG A 104 -1.31 -1.55 -27.85
C ARG A 104 -0.41 -2.73 -28.08
N GLY A 105 0.15 -3.28 -27.00
CA GLY A 105 1.09 -4.41 -27.04
C GLY A 105 0.56 -5.62 -26.27
N GLU A 106 0.96 -6.81 -26.66
CA GLU A 106 0.48 -8.07 -26.08
C GLU A 106 1.29 -8.54 -24.85
N PHE A 107 2.39 -7.86 -24.50
CA PHE A 107 3.32 -8.36 -23.49
C PHE A 107 2.89 -8.06 -22.07
N SER A 108 2.11 -6.99 -21.85
CA SER A 108 1.75 -6.54 -20.52
C SER A 108 0.81 -7.52 -19.80
N LEU A 109 1.21 -7.91 -18.60
CA LEU A 109 0.41 -8.73 -17.68
C LEU A 109 -0.50 -7.89 -16.79
N ARG A 110 -0.34 -6.56 -16.82
CA ARG A 110 -1.06 -5.66 -15.95
C ARG A 110 -1.20 -4.26 -16.56
N HIS A 111 -2.34 -3.99 -17.13
CA HIS A 111 -2.69 -2.67 -17.68
C HIS A 111 -4.18 -2.35 -17.43
N PRO A 112 -4.60 -1.07 -17.46
CA PRO A 112 -6.01 -0.71 -17.50
C PRO A 112 -6.69 -1.33 -18.71
N ALA A 113 -7.75 -2.12 -18.50
CA ALA A 113 -8.49 -2.80 -19.59
C ALA A 113 -9.91 -2.25 -19.77
N ALA A 114 -10.51 -1.70 -18.72
CA ALA A 114 -11.82 -1.09 -18.75
C ALA A 114 -12.00 -0.11 -17.59
N VAL A 115 -12.99 0.77 -17.67
CA VAL A 115 -13.44 1.52 -16.50
C VAL A 115 -14.22 0.57 -15.60
N ALA A 116 -13.77 0.43 -14.34
CA ALA A 116 -14.36 -0.53 -13.41
C ALA A 116 -15.79 -0.12 -13.04
N ALA A 117 -16.74 -1.05 -13.16
CA ALA A 117 -18.10 -0.84 -12.70
C ALA A 117 -18.13 -0.63 -11.17
N VAL A 118 -19.04 0.21 -10.67
CA VAL A 118 -19.32 0.30 -9.24
C VAL A 118 -20.30 -0.81 -8.89
N TYR A 119 -19.80 -1.84 -8.24
CA TYR A 119 -20.66 -2.85 -7.64
C TYR A 119 -21.02 -2.44 -6.22
N VAL A 120 -22.32 -2.33 -6.00
CA VAL A 120 -22.91 -2.20 -4.67
C VAL A 120 -23.39 -3.60 -4.31
N LEU A 121 -22.62 -4.30 -3.47
CA LEU A 121 -23.00 -5.63 -3.01
C LEU A 121 -23.72 -5.53 -1.67
N SER A 122 -24.79 -6.31 -1.49
CA SER A 122 -25.39 -6.51 -0.17
C SER A 122 -24.45 -7.29 0.74
N LEU A 123 -24.58 -7.13 2.06
CA LEU A 123 -23.74 -7.86 3.04
C LEU A 123 -23.82 -9.39 2.89
N GLY A 124 -24.96 -9.91 2.38
CA GLY A 124 -25.14 -11.34 2.08
C GLY A 124 -24.30 -11.78 0.88
N GLU A 125 -24.35 -11.02 -0.21
CA GLU A 125 -23.58 -11.27 -1.44
C GLU A 125 -22.08 -11.14 -1.24
N VAL A 126 -21.65 -10.24 -0.34
CA VAL A 126 -20.24 -10.09 0.05
C VAL A 126 -19.70 -11.36 0.70
N LYS A 127 -20.48 -12.01 1.58
CA LYS A 127 -20.06 -13.27 2.22
C LYS A 127 -19.93 -14.41 1.22
N GLU A 128 -20.83 -14.49 0.23
CA GLU A 128 -20.78 -15.53 -0.80
C GLU A 128 -19.69 -15.29 -1.84
N SER A 129 -19.46 -14.05 -2.26
CA SER A 129 -18.44 -13.74 -3.26
C SER A 129 -17.01 -13.92 -2.71
N VAL A 130 -16.79 -13.59 -1.44
CA VAL A 130 -15.49 -13.85 -0.76
C VAL A 130 -15.18 -15.36 -0.71
N HIS A 131 -16.20 -16.21 -0.56
CA HIS A 131 -16.01 -17.67 -0.59
C HIS A 131 -15.77 -18.24 -1.99
N LYS A 132 -16.36 -17.62 -3.04
CA LYS A 132 -16.29 -18.16 -4.42
C LYS A 132 -15.08 -17.65 -5.22
N THR A 133 -14.63 -16.43 -4.99
CA THR A 133 -13.57 -15.80 -5.82
C THR A 133 -12.24 -15.58 -5.10
N GLY A 134 -12.19 -15.69 -3.77
CA GLY A 134 -10.96 -15.52 -2.98
C GLY A 134 -10.24 -14.17 -3.09
N GLU A 135 -10.76 -13.21 -3.88
CA GLU A 135 -10.02 -12.04 -4.32
C GLU A 135 -10.65 -10.68 -4.03
N VAL A 136 -11.92 -10.61 -3.68
CA VAL A 136 -12.60 -9.33 -3.42
C VAL A 136 -12.72 -9.11 -1.92
N HIS A 137 -11.79 -8.34 -1.35
CA HIS A 137 -11.90 -7.87 0.03
C HIS A 137 -12.64 -6.54 0.06
N LEU A 138 -13.91 -6.59 0.40
CA LEU A 138 -14.78 -5.43 0.57
C LEU A 138 -14.90 -5.11 2.05
N ALA A 139 -14.62 -3.87 2.43
CA ALA A 139 -14.88 -3.39 3.78
C ALA A 139 -16.25 -2.69 3.81
N PRO A 140 -17.18 -3.12 4.66
CA PRO A 140 -18.39 -2.34 4.92
C PRO A 140 -18.03 -1.04 5.62
N ASP A 141 -18.55 0.07 5.15
CA ASP A 141 -18.46 1.36 5.83
C ASP A 141 -19.40 1.32 7.05
N SER A 142 -18.88 1.61 8.24
CA SER A 142 -19.64 1.49 9.50
C SER A 142 -20.85 2.42 9.60
N ALA A 143 -20.95 3.41 8.74
CA ALA A 143 -22.07 4.36 8.68
C ALA A 143 -23.18 3.97 7.69
N GLU A 144 -22.97 2.99 6.83
CA GLU A 144 -23.96 2.48 5.87
C GLU A 144 -23.94 0.94 5.91
N PRO A 145 -24.77 0.33 6.75
CA PRO A 145 -24.81 -1.12 6.87
C PRO A 145 -25.43 -1.71 5.61
N ALA A 146 -24.69 -2.17 4.69
CA ALA A 146 -25.09 -3.04 3.60
C ALA A 146 -24.38 -2.83 2.25
N ILE A 147 -23.45 -1.88 2.13
CA ILE A 147 -22.90 -1.55 0.81
C ILE A 147 -21.37 -1.64 0.85
N ALA A 148 -20.84 -2.67 0.22
CA ALA A 148 -19.42 -2.76 -0.09
C ALA A 148 -19.16 -2.10 -1.45
N LYS A 149 -18.22 -1.15 -1.50
CA LYS A 149 -17.88 -0.42 -2.73
C LYS A 149 -16.56 -0.91 -3.28
N LEU A 150 -16.51 -1.29 -4.54
CA LEU A 150 -15.28 -1.44 -5.30
C LEU A 150 -14.72 -0.05 -5.61
N VAL A 151 -13.43 0.16 -5.40
CA VAL A 151 -12.84 1.50 -5.33
C VAL A 151 -11.90 1.82 -6.47
N SER A 152 -11.31 0.85 -7.15
CA SER A 152 -10.47 1.07 -8.32
C SER A 152 -11.23 1.80 -9.42
N TYR A 153 -10.60 2.81 -10.05
CA TYR A 153 -11.18 3.51 -11.17
C TYR A 153 -11.17 2.64 -12.43
N PHE A 154 -10.04 1.99 -12.71
CA PHE A 154 -9.92 1.03 -13.80
C PHE A 154 -10.03 -0.43 -13.32
N ALA A 155 -10.54 -1.28 -14.18
CA ALA A 155 -10.35 -2.72 -14.11
C ALA A 155 -9.05 -3.07 -14.85
N TYR A 156 -8.20 -3.85 -14.22
CA TYR A 156 -6.88 -4.22 -14.75
C TYR A 156 -6.90 -5.65 -15.30
N GLU A 157 -6.18 -5.87 -16.35
CA GLU A 157 -5.83 -7.18 -16.89
C GLU A 157 -4.40 -7.50 -16.49
N LYS A 158 -3.99 -8.69 -16.22
CA LYS A 158 -4.57 -10.02 -15.95
C LYS A 158 -4.26 -10.40 -14.50
N PHE A 159 -3.06 -9.99 -14.03
CA PHE A 159 -2.49 -10.40 -12.75
C PHE A 159 -2.21 -9.21 -11.84
N ASN A 160 -2.72 -9.28 -10.61
CA ASN A 160 -2.45 -8.24 -9.60
C ASN A 160 -1.08 -8.39 -8.92
N LEU A 161 -0.49 -9.57 -8.99
CA LEU A 161 0.83 -9.88 -8.43
C LEU A 161 1.59 -10.80 -9.38
N LEU A 162 2.85 -10.56 -9.58
CA LEU A 162 3.71 -11.35 -10.47
C LEU A 162 3.77 -12.84 -10.09
N ASN A 163 3.73 -13.16 -8.78
CA ASN A 163 3.73 -14.55 -8.35
C ASN A 163 2.48 -15.33 -8.80
N LYS A 164 1.34 -14.68 -8.97
CA LYS A 164 0.15 -15.34 -9.53
C LYS A 164 0.32 -15.72 -11.00
N PHE A 165 1.08 -14.95 -11.75
CA PHE A 165 1.46 -15.32 -13.09
C PHE A 165 2.27 -16.63 -13.09
N TYR A 166 3.30 -16.74 -12.23
CA TYR A 166 4.11 -17.96 -12.13
C TYR A 166 3.32 -19.20 -11.68
N GLU A 167 2.22 -19.02 -10.96
CA GLU A 167 1.31 -20.10 -10.53
C GLU A 167 0.17 -20.37 -11.54
N SER A 168 0.10 -19.61 -12.64
CA SER A 168 -1.00 -19.65 -13.59
C SER A 168 -0.89 -20.77 -14.62
N ARG A 169 -2.03 -21.12 -15.22
CA ARG A 169 -2.07 -22.04 -16.36
C ARG A 169 -1.34 -21.46 -17.59
N GLU A 170 -1.29 -20.14 -17.72
CA GLU A 170 -0.55 -19.46 -18.79
C GLU A 170 0.94 -19.74 -18.67
N PHE A 171 1.53 -19.58 -17.49
CA PHE A 171 2.94 -19.87 -17.25
C PHE A 171 3.28 -21.33 -17.53
N ILE A 172 2.43 -22.27 -17.06
CA ILE A 172 2.61 -23.70 -17.35
C ILE A 172 2.55 -23.99 -18.85
N ARG A 173 1.69 -23.32 -19.61
CA ARG A 173 1.64 -23.45 -21.09
C ARG A 173 2.92 -22.95 -21.74
N LEU A 174 3.46 -21.81 -21.28
CA LEU A 174 4.73 -21.28 -21.75
C LEU A 174 5.90 -22.23 -21.45
N GLU A 175 5.96 -22.77 -20.24
CA GLU A 175 6.98 -23.75 -19.85
C GLU A 175 6.91 -25.04 -20.66
N LYS A 176 5.71 -25.52 -21.00
CA LYS A 176 5.54 -26.69 -21.89
C LYS A 176 6.10 -26.43 -23.29
N LYS A 177 6.04 -25.20 -23.76
CA LYS A 177 6.39 -24.81 -25.13
C LYS A 177 7.84 -24.41 -25.28
N PHE A 178 8.42 -23.73 -24.30
CA PHE A 178 9.74 -23.12 -24.37
C PHE A 178 10.71 -23.77 -23.36
N GLU A 179 11.98 -23.82 -23.72
CA GLU A 179 13.05 -24.43 -22.90
C GLU A 179 13.84 -23.41 -22.10
N LEU A 180 13.82 -22.13 -22.53
CA LEU A 180 14.59 -21.05 -21.95
C LEU A 180 13.66 -19.95 -21.43
N LEU A 181 14.03 -19.36 -20.31
CA LEU A 181 13.39 -18.18 -19.72
C LEU A 181 14.49 -17.22 -19.25
N ARG A 182 14.43 -15.97 -19.73
CA ARG A 182 15.28 -14.86 -19.26
C ARG A 182 14.42 -13.80 -18.60
N HIS A 183 14.78 -13.42 -17.36
CA HIS A 183 14.21 -12.27 -16.67
C HIS A 183 15.12 -11.06 -16.81
N LEU A 184 14.50 -9.90 -17.10
CA LEU A 184 15.15 -8.60 -17.22
C LEU A 184 14.37 -7.55 -16.43
N ASP A 185 15.06 -6.59 -15.80
CA ASP A 185 14.48 -5.51 -14.99
C ASP A 185 14.97 -4.16 -15.53
N ILE A 186 14.08 -3.17 -15.67
CA ILE A 186 14.48 -1.81 -16.07
C ILE A 186 15.05 -1.09 -14.85
N SER A 187 16.30 -0.61 -14.98
CA SER A 187 16.98 0.11 -13.91
C SER A 187 16.29 1.44 -13.61
N LYS A 188 15.87 1.65 -12.35
CA LYS A 188 15.28 2.91 -11.85
C LYS A 188 14.20 3.49 -12.78
N CYS A 189 13.32 2.64 -13.32
CA CYS A 189 12.35 2.99 -14.37
C CYS A 189 11.67 4.35 -14.10
N PHE A 190 10.95 4.50 -12.99
CA PHE A 190 10.20 5.72 -12.66
C PHE A 190 11.08 6.97 -12.44
N TYR A 191 12.29 6.80 -11.94
CA TYR A 191 13.25 7.90 -11.76
C TYR A 191 13.92 8.36 -13.06
N SER A 192 13.86 7.53 -14.11
CA SER A 192 14.53 7.79 -15.41
C SER A 192 13.56 8.22 -16.51
N ILE A 193 12.26 8.05 -16.33
CA ILE A 193 11.26 8.44 -17.33
C ILE A 193 11.33 9.96 -17.57
N TYR A 194 11.55 10.31 -18.85
CA TYR A 194 11.44 11.68 -19.32
C TYR A 194 9.97 11.99 -19.67
N THR A 195 9.32 12.94 -18.98
CA THR A 195 7.87 13.11 -19.06
C THR A 195 7.36 13.39 -20.47
N HIS A 196 8.09 14.19 -21.27
CA HIS A 196 7.73 14.45 -22.67
C HIS A 196 7.75 13.20 -23.57
N SER A 197 8.33 12.10 -23.10
CA SER A 197 8.38 10.85 -23.88
C SER A 197 7.01 10.21 -24.07
N ILE A 198 6.01 10.59 -23.31
CA ILE A 198 4.63 10.15 -23.53
C ILE A 198 4.12 10.61 -24.92
N ALA A 199 4.48 11.82 -25.34
CA ALA A 199 4.13 12.29 -26.69
C ALA A 199 4.87 11.48 -27.79
N TRP A 200 6.06 10.97 -27.50
CA TRP A 200 6.79 10.12 -28.46
C TRP A 200 6.13 8.76 -28.62
N SER A 201 5.64 8.16 -27.52
CA SER A 201 4.98 6.86 -27.55
C SER A 201 3.60 6.88 -28.19
N THR A 202 2.91 8.04 -28.16
CA THR A 202 1.55 8.15 -28.67
C THR A 202 1.49 8.60 -30.14
N LYS A 203 2.38 9.50 -30.55
CA LYS A 203 2.37 10.15 -31.89
C LYS A 203 3.63 9.96 -32.70
N GLY A 204 4.66 9.32 -32.15
CA GLY A 204 6.00 9.24 -32.74
C GLY A 204 6.85 10.49 -32.43
N LYS A 205 8.15 10.27 -32.24
CA LYS A 205 9.10 11.28 -31.76
C LYS A 205 9.25 12.50 -32.68
N GLU A 206 9.28 12.29 -33.98
CA GLU A 206 9.44 13.36 -34.97
C GLU A 206 8.20 14.25 -35.01
N PHE A 207 7.01 13.67 -35.10
CA PHE A 207 5.75 14.41 -35.09
C PHE A 207 5.58 15.20 -33.79
N ALA A 208 5.87 14.60 -32.63
CA ALA A 208 5.76 15.25 -31.32
C ALA A 208 6.68 16.47 -31.21
N LYS A 209 7.91 16.42 -31.76
CA LYS A 209 8.85 17.54 -31.76
C LYS A 209 8.38 18.69 -32.64
N ASN A 210 7.72 18.41 -33.75
CA ASN A 210 7.23 19.41 -34.68
C ASN A 210 5.90 20.05 -34.26
N ASN A 211 5.16 19.43 -33.31
CA ASN A 211 3.81 19.81 -32.91
C ASN A 211 3.69 19.99 -31.38
N THR A 212 4.53 20.85 -30.79
CA THR A 212 4.64 21.03 -29.34
C THR A 212 3.48 21.82 -28.67
N LYS A 213 2.64 22.50 -29.45
CA LYS A 213 1.60 23.41 -28.94
C LYS A 213 0.17 22.81 -28.94
N ALA A 214 0.01 21.54 -29.19
CA ALA A 214 -1.32 20.95 -29.25
C ALA A 214 -1.88 20.67 -27.86
N TYR A 215 -3.11 21.15 -27.59
CA TYR A 215 -3.92 20.69 -26.48
C TYR A 215 -4.38 19.27 -26.76
N SER A 216 -3.72 18.28 -26.16
CA SER A 216 -3.93 16.88 -26.42
C SER A 216 -3.79 16.08 -25.13
N PHE A 217 -4.25 14.82 -25.17
CA PHE A 217 -4.15 13.88 -24.06
C PHE A 217 -2.73 13.83 -23.47
N GLU A 218 -1.72 13.58 -24.32
CA GLU A 218 -0.33 13.44 -23.89
C GLU A 218 0.24 14.75 -23.32
N SER A 219 -0.10 15.92 -23.91
CA SER A 219 0.29 17.23 -23.36
C SER A 219 -0.32 17.47 -21.97
N SER A 220 -1.57 17.08 -21.78
CA SER A 220 -2.27 17.22 -20.50
C SER A 220 -1.68 16.30 -19.46
N PHE A 221 -1.37 15.04 -19.82
CA PHE A 221 -0.77 14.09 -18.89
C PHE A 221 0.68 14.45 -18.54
N ASP A 222 1.48 14.85 -19.53
CA ASP A 222 2.84 15.35 -19.32
C ASP A 222 2.86 16.56 -18.36
N SER A 223 2.01 17.56 -18.60
CA SER A 223 1.88 18.72 -17.74
C SER A 223 1.45 18.35 -16.32
N LEU A 224 0.51 17.41 -16.16
CA LEU A 224 0.06 16.93 -14.85
C LEU A 224 1.21 16.26 -14.10
N MET A 225 2.01 15.41 -14.77
CA MET A 225 3.18 14.74 -14.19
C MET A 225 4.23 15.74 -13.72
N GLN A 226 4.59 16.74 -14.54
CA GLN A 226 5.54 17.78 -14.18
C GLN A 226 5.05 18.59 -12.97
N ARG A 227 3.82 19.09 -13.02
CA ARG A 227 3.24 19.90 -11.93
C ARG A 227 3.10 19.14 -10.63
N SER A 228 2.97 17.81 -10.68
CA SER A 228 2.95 16.96 -9.50
C SER A 228 4.33 16.78 -8.86
N ASN A 229 5.41 17.05 -9.59
CA ASN A 229 6.80 16.75 -9.23
C ASN A 229 7.71 18.00 -9.37
N TYR A 230 7.36 19.09 -8.75
CA TYR A 230 8.18 20.31 -8.71
C TYR A 230 8.52 20.88 -10.12
N ASN A 231 7.65 20.63 -11.08
CA ASN A 231 7.83 20.99 -12.49
C ASN A 231 9.08 20.35 -13.14
N GLU A 232 9.53 19.21 -12.60
CA GLU A 232 10.64 18.46 -13.17
C GLU A 232 10.17 17.60 -14.35
N THR A 233 11.02 17.52 -15.37
CA THR A 233 10.75 16.75 -16.60
C THR A 233 11.44 15.40 -16.62
N ASN A 234 12.39 15.16 -15.71
CA ASN A 234 13.14 13.92 -15.60
C ASN A 234 12.80 13.21 -14.29
N GLY A 235 12.27 12.02 -14.40
CA GLY A 235 11.68 11.27 -13.29
C GLY A 235 10.22 11.65 -13.04
N ILE A 236 9.47 10.68 -12.55
CA ILE A 236 8.07 10.84 -12.14
C ILE A 236 7.90 10.41 -10.68
N VAL A 237 6.85 10.93 -10.04
CA VAL A 237 6.54 10.56 -8.64
C VAL A 237 6.37 9.06 -8.48
N VAL A 238 6.96 8.48 -7.42
CA VAL A 238 6.94 7.04 -7.15
C VAL A 238 5.93 6.72 -6.07
N GLY A 239 5.11 5.70 -6.31
CA GLY A 239 4.14 5.17 -5.35
C GLY A 239 2.69 5.23 -5.83
N PRO A 240 2.18 6.35 -6.35
CA PRO A 240 0.82 6.44 -6.89
C PRO A 240 0.62 5.56 -8.14
N GLU A 241 -0.60 5.07 -8.34
CA GLU A 241 -0.95 4.21 -9.47
C GLU A 241 -0.93 4.96 -10.82
N PHE A 242 -1.32 6.23 -10.84
CA PHE A 242 -1.30 7.03 -12.07
C PHE A 242 0.11 7.14 -12.69
N SER A 243 1.16 7.09 -11.88
CA SER A 243 2.55 7.02 -12.38
C SER A 243 2.82 5.70 -13.11
N ARG A 244 2.23 4.60 -12.65
CA ARG A 244 2.32 3.30 -13.35
C ARG A 244 1.59 3.33 -14.67
N ILE A 245 0.41 3.98 -14.73
CA ILE A 245 -0.34 4.15 -15.99
C ILE A 245 0.47 4.99 -16.98
N PHE A 246 1.12 6.06 -16.51
CA PHE A 246 2.00 6.88 -17.34
C PHE A 246 3.16 6.06 -17.93
N ALA A 247 3.85 5.30 -17.09
CA ALA A 247 4.92 4.39 -17.52
C ALA A 247 4.40 3.28 -18.44
N GLU A 248 3.22 2.74 -18.17
CA GLU A 248 2.58 1.71 -18.98
C GLU A 248 2.38 2.18 -20.43
N ILE A 249 1.84 3.38 -20.64
CA ILE A 249 1.63 3.96 -21.98
C ILE A 249 2.94 4.04 -22.77
N ILE A 250 4.04 4.42 -22.12
CA ILE A 250 5.35 4.50 -22.75
C ILE A 250 5.87 3.10 -23.11
N LEU A 251 5.77 2.15 -22.17
CA LEU A 251 6.26 0.80 -22.37
C LEU A 251 5.43 -0.01 -23.38
N GLN A 252 4.15 0.31 -23.54
CA GLN A 252 3.29 -0.29 -24.57
C GLN A 252 3.79 -0.01 -25.99
N ASP A 253 4.34 1.18 -26.26
CA ASP A 253 4.92 1.50 -27.55
C ASP A 253 6.25 0.74 -27.80
N VAL A 254 7.05 0.56 -26.75
CA VAL A 254 8.24 -0.29 -26.78
C VAL A 254 7.85 -1.75 -27.12
N ASP A 255 6.86 -2.28 -26.40
CA ASP A 255 6.37 -3.66 -26.58
C ASP A 255 5.89 -3.88 -28.03
N ARG A 256 5.04 -2.97 -28.55
CA ARG A 256 4.52 -3.01 -29.91
C ARG A 256 5.64 -2.95 -30.95
N THR A 257 6.58 -2.03 -30.78
CA THR A 257 7.71 -1.87 -31.73
C THR A 257 8.57 -3.10 -31.77
N ILE A 258 8.83 -3.75 -30.65
CA ILE A 258 9.58 -5.01 -30.57
C ILE A 258 8.82 -6.12 -31.30
N GLN A 259 7.53 -6.28 -31.05
CA GLN A 259 6.68 -7.29 -31.67
C GLN A 259 6.66 -7.13 -33.20
N GLU A 260 6.47 -5.91 -33.73
CA GLU A 260 6.49 -5.60 -35.15
C GLU A 260 7.84 -5.89 -35.80
N THR A 261 8.94 -5.56 -35.10
CA THR A 261 10.31 -5.78 -35.61
C THR A 261 10.63 -7.26 -35.68
N LEU A 262 10.34 -8.01 -34.63
CA LEU A 262 10.56 -9.46 -34.61
C LEU A 262 9.73 -10.18 -35.68
N LEU A 263 8.48 -9.73 -35.90
CA LEU A 263 7.64 -10.29 -36.96
C LEU A 263 8.23 -10.06 -38.36
N LYS A 264 8.76 -8.86 -38.63
CA LYS A 264 9.47 -8.55 -39.88
C LYS A 264 10.70 -9.42 -40.07
N ASP A 265 11.37 -9.80 -38.99
CA ASP A 265 12.53 -10.71 -38.99
C ASP A 265 12.12 -12.19 -39.05
N GLY A 266 10.85 -12.51 -39.27
CA GLY A 266 10.32 -13.87 -39.38
C GLY A 266 10.12 -14.58 -38.03
N LEU A 267 10.19 -13.86 -36.90
CA LEU A 267 9.97 -14.40 -35.57
C LEU A 267 8.55 -14.03 -35.10
N ALA A 268 7.69 -15.02 -34.95
CA ALA A 268 6.30 -14.84 -34.53
C ALA A 268 6.14 -15.11 -33.02
N GLU A 269 5.42 -14.20 -32.31
CA GLU A 269 4.98 -14.38 -30.92
C GLU A 269 4.18 -15.68 -30.78
N GLY A 270 4.41 -16.39 -29.70
CA GLY A 270 3.75 -17.66 -29.45
C GLY A 270 4.24 -18.84 -30.31
N LEU A 271 5.12 -18.66 -31.29
CA LEU A 271 5.73 -19.73 -32.07
C LEU A 271 7.23 -19.87 -31.78
N HIS A 272 8.01 -18.81 -31.99
CA HIS A 272 9.45 -18.80 -31.82
C HIS A 272 9.87 -18.27 -30.46
N TYR A 273 9.08 -17.37 -29.91
CA TYR A 273 9.29 -16.76 -28.61
C TYR A 273 7.95 -16.43 -27.96
N SER A 274 7.99 -16.04 -26.68
CA SER A 274 6.91 -15.31 -26.00
C SER A 274 7.51 -14.32 -25.01
N ILE A 275 6.93 -13.12 -24.91
CA ILE A 275 7.35 -12.11 -23.97
C ILE A 275 6.19 -11.79 -23.04
N ARG A 276 6.49 -11.63 -21.74
CA ARG A 276 5.53 -11.15 -20.74
C ARG A 276 6.19 -10.05 -19.93
N ARG A 277 5.48 -8.95 -19.72
CA ARG A 277 5.94 -7.80 -18.95
C ARG A 277 5.00 -7.54 -17.76
N TYR A 278 5.58 -7.40 -16.59
CA TYR A 278 4.86 -6.96 -15.40
C TYR A 278 5.48 -5.65 -14.91
N VAL A 279 4.85 -4.52 -15.25
CA VAL A 279 5.35 -3.16 -15.02
C VAL A 279 6.71 -2.95 -15.73
N ASP A 280 7.81 -3.00 -14.98
CA ASP A 280 9.21 -2.85 -15.45
C ASP A 280 9.97 -4.18 -15.58
N ASP A 281 9.37 -5.31 -15.19
CA ASP A 281 9.96 -6.65 -15.26
C ASP A 281 9.56 -7.39 -16.55
N TYR A 282 10.53 -7.79 -17.37
CA TYR A 282 10.32 -8.59 -18.58
C TYR A 282 10.68 -10.05 -18.37
N SER A 283 9.89 -10.94 -18.93
CA SER A 283 10.11 -12.40 -18.99
C SER A 283 10.10 -12.84 -20.44
N ILE A 284 11.25 -13.29 -20.96
CA ILE A 284 11.44 -13.73 -22.35
C ILE A 284 11.55 -15.25 -22.38
N PHE A 285 10.65 -15.89 -23.12
CA PHE A 285 10.60 -17.33 -23.33
C PHE A 285 11.00 -17.67 -24.75
N SER A 286 11.89 -18.65 -24.96
CA SER A 286 12.27 -19.15 -26.28
C SER A 286 12.88 -20.55 -26.19
N ASN A 287 13.11 -21.18 -27.35
CA ASN A 287 13.81 -22.47 -27.47
C ASN A 287 15.28 -22.34 -27.81
N THR A 288 15.76 -21.15 -28.22
CA THR A 288 17.14 -20.91 -28.59
C THR A 288 17.74 -19.70 -27.90
N ASP A 289 18.99 -19.79 -27.47
CA ASP A 289 19.72 -18.67 -26.87
C ASP A 289 19.86 -17.51 -27.88
N GLN A 290 20.04 -17.80 -29.17
CA GLN A 290 20.13 -16.78 -30.24
C GLN A 290 18.88 -15.89 -30.29
N THR A 291 17.70 -16.48 -30.19
CA THR A 291 16.44 -15.71 -30.16
C THR A 291 16.33 -14.86 -28.90
N VAL A 292 16.69 -15.40 -27.73
CA VAL A 292 16.70 -14.67 -26.47
C VAL A 292 17.66 -13.47 -26.54
N ASP A 293 18.88 -13.67 -27.04
CA ASP A 293 19.90 -12.61 -27.18
C ASP A 293 19.46 -11.53 -28.16
N LYS A 294 18.86 -11.92 -29.29
CA LYS A 294 18.29 -10.98 -30.25
C LYS A 294 17.20 -10.12 -29.66
N ILE A 295 16.28 -10.71 -28.89
CA ILE A 295 15.21 -9.99 -28.19
C ILE A 295 15.81 -9.05 -27.14
N ASP A 296 16.78 -9.50 -26.35
CA ASP A 296 17.46 -8.67 -25.33
C ASP A 296 18.12 -7.44 -25.99
N GLN A 297 18.86 -7.61 -27.09
CA GLN A 297 19.49 -6.51 -27.85
C GLN A 297 18.46 -5.52 -28.40
N LEU A 298 17.36 -6.03 -28.96
CA LEU A 298 16.27 -5.20 -29.46
C LEU A 298 15.60 -4.43 -28.35
N LEU A 299 15.32 -5.08 -27.22
CA LEU A 299 14.73 -4.44 -26.05
C LEU A 299 15.62 -3.31 -25.52
N ARG A 300 16.93 -3.52 -25.40
CA ARG A 300 17.91 -2.48 -25.02
C ARG A 300 17.90 -1.31 -25.99
N THR A 301 17.83 -1.60 -27.28
CA THR A 301 17.80 -0.57 -28.35
C THR A 301 16.52 0.27 -28.22
N GLU A 302 15.37 -0.35 -28.11
CA GLU A 302 14.08 0.36 -28.03
C GLU A 302 13.96 1.15 -26.74
N LEU A 303 14.30 0.57 -25.58
CA LEU A 303 14.31 1.26 -24.29
C LEU A 303 15.24 2.48 -24.28
N SER A 304 16.40 2.39 -24.93
CA SER A 304 17.38 3.50 -24.99
C SER A 304 16.82 4.75 -25.68
N LYS A 305 15.88 4.59 -26.63
CA LYS A 305 15.18 5.72 -27.29
C LYS A 305 14.38 6.55 -26.28
N TYR A 306 13.92 5.90 -25.20
CA TYR A 306 13.19 6.50 -24.08
C TYR A 306 14.09 6.81 -22.88
N LYS A 307 15.42 6.66 -22.99
CA LYS A 307 16.42 6.81 -21.92
C LYS A 307 16.22 5.81 -20.76
N LEU A 308 15.67 4.66 -21.05
CA LEU A 308 15.51 3.56 -20.11
C LEU A 308 16.55 2.48 -20.39
N TYR A 309 17.05 1.82 -19.36
CA TYR A 309 18.16 0.87 -19.47
C TYR A 309 17.90 -0.38 -18.61
N ILE A 310 18.33 -1.54 -19.12
CA ILE A 310 18.24 -2.80 -18.38
C ILE A 310 19.26 -2.81 -17.24
N ASN A 311 18.89 -3.43 -16.14
CA ASN A 311 19.74 -3.67 -14.99
C ASN A 311 20.47 -5.01 -15.14
N ASP A 312 21.72 -4.97 -15.65
CA ASP A 312 22.51 -6.17 -15.92
C ASP A 312 22.74 -7.04 -14.67
N SER A 313 22.82 -6.43 -13.48
CA SER A 313 23.04 -7.18 -12.24
C SER A 313 21.86 -8.05 -11.79
N LYS A 314 20.68 -7.87 -12.40
CA LYS A 314 19.45 -8.60 -12.07
C LYS A 314 19.02 -9.60 -13.16
N ILE A 315 19.79 -9.74 -14.24
CA ILE A 315 19.48 -10.70 -15.28
C ILE A 315 19.53 -12.12 -14.70
N GLN A 316 18.48 -12.89 -14.94
CA GLN A 316 18.39 -14.28 -14.53
C GLN A 316 18.00 -15.15 -15.73
N ASN A 317 18.72 -16.25 -15.94
CA ASN A 317 18.45 -17.22 -16.99
C ASN A 317 18.05 -18.56 -16.36
N PHE A 318 16.98 -19.14 -16.86
CA PHE A 318 16.46 -20.42 -16.41
C PHE A 318 16.30 -21.37 -17.59
N ARG A 319 16.52 -22.66 -17.33
CA ARG A 319 16.15 -23.75 -18.23
C ARG A 319 15.01 -24.54 -17.58
N ARG A 320 14.09 -25.02 -18.40
CA ARG A 320 12.95 -25.84 -17.97
C ARG A 320 13.39 -27.02 -17.08
N PRO A 321 12.75 -27.32 -15.95
CA PRO A 321 11.56 -26.65 -15.42
C PRO A 321 11.87 -25.30 -14.75
N PHE A 322 10.99 -24.28 -14.98
CA PHE A 322 11.17 -22.91 -14.46
C PHE A 322 10.74 -22.78 -13.00
N VAL A 323 11.15 -23.73 -12.17
CA VAL A 323 10.85 -23.76 -10.74
C VAL A 323 11.95 -23.05 -9.98
N SER A 324 11.63 -21.90 -9.38
CA SER A 324 12.59 -21.17 -8.56
C SER A 324 12.67 -21.73 -7.13
N ASN A 325 13.80 -21.52 -6.47
CA ASN A 325 13.96 -21.81 -5.05
C ASN A 325 12.85 -21.16 -4.20
N LEU A 326 12.40 -19.99 -4.60
CA LEU A 326 11.30 -19.29 -3.93
C LEU A 326 9.96 -20.03 -4.05
N THR A 327 9.67 -20.62 -5.20
CA THR A 327 8.46 -21.44 -5.39
C THR A 327 8.48 -22.65 -4.48
N GLN A 328 9.62 -23.37 -4.43
CA GLN A 328 9.79 -24.53 -3.54
C GLN A 328 9.64 -24.14 -2.06
N ALA A 329 10.29 -23.05 -1.65
CA ALA A 329 10.17 -22.55 -0.28
C ALA A 329 8.71 -22.17 0.09
N ARG A 330 7.95 -21.59 -0.84
CA ARG A 330 6.52 -21.30 -0.63
C ARG A 330 5.68 -22.55 -0.46
N ASP A 331 5.95 -23.58 -1.24
CA ASP A 331 5.25 -24.85 -1.13
C ASP A 331 5.55 -25.55 0.20
N ASP A 332 6.81 -25.58 0.66
CA ASP A 332 7.18 -26.12 1.96
C ASP A 332 6.47 -25.37 3.10
N VAL A 333 6.41 -24.02 3.03
CA VAL A 333 5.67 -23.20 3.99
C VAL A 333 4.18 -23.53 3.98
N ARG A 334 3.57 -23.68 2.78
CA ARG A 334 2.16 -24.03 2.65
C ARG A 334 1.85 -25.38 3.26
N LEU A 335 2.67 -26.39 2.98
CA LEU A 335 2.52 -27.73 3.57
C LEU A 335 2.61 -27.68 5.09
N ARG A 336 3.56 -26.91 5.64
CA ARG A 336 3.73 -26.78 7.08
C ARG A 336 2.52 -26.10 7.74
N VAL A 337 2.00 -25.02 7.14
CA VAL A 337 0.81 -24.32 7.63
C VAL A 337 -0.44 -25.20 7.52
N SER A 338 -0.59 -25.98 6.44
CA SER A 338 -1.70 -26.92 6.28
C SER A 338 -1.71 -27.97 7.38
N ALA A 339 -0.56 -28.54 7.73
CA ALA A 339 -0.46 -29.50 8.81
C ALA A 339 -0.93 -28.93 10.16
N ILE A 340 -0.62 -27.67 10.46
CA ILE A 340 -1.12 -27.00 11.67
C ILE A 340 -2.64 -26.74 11.55
N SER A 341 -3.12 -26.33 10.38
CA SER A 341 -4.56 -26.11 10.16
C SER A 341 -5.37 -27.40 10.36
N GLU A 342 -4.90 -28.51 9.81
CA GLU A 342 -5.51 -29.83 9.98
C GLU A 342 -5.52 -30.27 11.44
N LEU A 343 -4.43 -29.98 12.18
CA LEU A 343 -4.39 -30.23 13.62
C LEU A 343 -5.47 -29.44 14.35
N LEU A 344 -5.63 -28.15 14.05
CA LEU A 344 -6.62 -27.29 14.69
C LEU A 344 -8.07 -27.70 14.36
N ASP A 345 -8.31 -28.30 13.20
CA ASP A 345 -9.62 -28.82 12.78
C ASP A 345 -9.87 -30.23 13.29
N SER A 346 -8.87 -30.92 13.83
CA SER A 346 -9.00 -32.32 14.31
C SER A 346 -9.91 -32.43 15.55
N SER A 347 -10.61 -33.53 15.66
CA SER A 347 -11.44 -33.84 16.84
C SER A 347 -10.61 -33.92 18.14
N ALA A 348 -9.36 -34.36 18.06
CA ALA A 348 -8.44 -34.41 19.20
C ALA A 348 -8.11 -32.99 19.71
N TRP A 349 -7.89 -32.02 18.82
CA TRP A 349 -7.67 -30.61 19.20
C TRP A 349 -8.95 -29.96 19.75
N GLN A 350 -10.09 -30.27 19.16
CA GLN A 350 -11.39 -29.73 19.56
C GLN A 350 -11.97 -30.38 20.82
N SER A 351 -11.30 -31.37 21.42
CA SER A 351 -11.72 -31.99 22.68
C SER A 351 -11.16 -31.21 23.89
N PRO A 352 -11.77 -31.32 25.07
CA PRO A 352 -11.25 -30.73 26.32
C PRO A 352 -10.00 -31.42 26.85
N THR A 353 -9.57 -32.53 26.27
CA THR A 353 -8.38 -33.31 26.69
C THR A 353 -7.10 -32.46 26.52
N PRO A 354 -6.09 -32.62 27.40
CA PRO A 354 -4.81 -31.96 27.27
C PRO A 354 -4.14 -32.22 25.92
N THR A 355 -3.43 -31.22 25.38
CA THR A 355 -2.67 -31.34 24.13
C THR A 355 -1.56 -32.39 24.29
N THR A 356 -1.41 -33.30 23.32
CA THR A 356 -0.33 -34.27 23.31
C THR A 356 1.04 -33.60 23.18
N GLY A 357 2.10 -34.25 23.62
CA GLY A 357 3.47 -33.74 23.45
C GLY A 357 3.83 -33.52 21.97
N LYS A 358 3.35 -34.39 21.08
CA LYS A 358 3.54 -34.29 19.63
C LYS A 358 2.86 -33.04 19.06
N ASP A 359 1.62 -32.74 19.46
CA ASP A 359 0.87 -31.60 18.98
C ASP A 359 1.50 -30.28 19.44
N ARG A 360 1.95 -30.23 20.71
CA ARG A 360 2.70 -29.08 21.24
C ARG A 360 3.99 -28.82 20.46
N HIS A 361 4.74 -29.88 20.16
CA HIS A 361 5.96 -29.77 19.36
C HIS A 361 5.65 -29.29 17.94
N THR A 362 4.60 -29.82 17.31
CA THR A 362 4.17 -29.37 15.97
C THR A 362 3.88 -27.88 15.88
N ILE A 363 3.27 -27.32 16.92
CA ILE A 363 2.97 -25.89 16.98
C ILE A 363 4.21 -25.05 17.34
N ALA A 364 4.97 -25.49 18.36
CA ALA A 364 6.14 -24.78 18.87
C ALA A 364 7.32 -24.75 17.88
N SER A 365 7.42 -25.72 16.96
CA SER A 365 8.50 -25.77 15.97
C SER A 365 8.32 -24.80 14.80
N LEU A 366 7.21 -24.05 14.70
CA LEU A 366 6.88 -23.23 13.54
C LEU A 366 7.99 -22.24 13.15
N VAL A 367 8.57 -21.51 14.11
CA VAL A 367 9.70 -20.58 13.84
C VAL A 367 10.92 -21.34 13.34
N HIS A 368 11.21 -22.48 13.96
CA HIS A 368 12.36 -23.32 13.59
C HIS A 368 12.20 -23.84 12.15
N ASP A 369 11.01 -24.34 11.80
CA ASP A 369 10.70 -24.86 10.47
C ASP A 369 10.85 -23.76 9.40
N VAL A 370 10.33 -22.55 9.67
CA VAL A 370 10.50 -21.40 8.77
C VAL A 370 11.98 -21.09 8.54
N ARG A 371 12.80 -21.09 9.60
CA ARG A 371 14.26 -20.86 9.48
C ARG A 371 14.94 -21.94 8.64
N ILE A 372 14.58 -23.20 8.82
CA ILE A 372 15.10 -24.31 8.02
C ILE A 372 14.70 -24.16 6.55
N ILE A 373 13.44 -23.87 6.26
CA ILE A 373 12.94 -23.68 4.89
C ILE A 373 13.72 -22.55 4.19
N VAL A 374 13.85 -21.40 4.83
CA VAL A 374 14.61 -20.25 4.31
C VAL A 374 16.05 -20.63 3.98
N ARG A 375 16.72 -21.37 4.88
CA ARG A 375 18.11 -21.80 4.70
C ARG A 375 18.26 -22.89 3.65
N ARG A 376 17.35 -23.87 3.64
CA ARG A 376 17.38 -25.01 2.69
C ARG A 376 17.27 -24.55 1.24
N HIS A 377 16.39 -23.60 0.98
CA HIS A 377 16.13 -23.08 -0.37
C HIS A 377 17.00 -21.87 -0.74
N ASP A 378 17.87 -21.43 0.15
CA ASP A 378 18.70 -20.23 -0.05
C ASP A 378 17.89 -19.00 -0.51
N VAL A 379 16.77 -18.75 0.16
CA VAL A 379 15.87 -17.62 -0.13
C VAL A 379 15.94 -16.58 0.99
N ARG A 380 15.65 -15.33 0.67
CA ARG A 380 15.49 -14.30 1.71
C ARG A 380 14.12 -14.43 2.38
N LEU A 381 14.09 -14.33 3.72
CA LEU A 381 12.84 -14.35 4.47
C LEU A 381 11.85 -13.28 3.97
N SER A 382 12.35 -12.13 3.55
CA SER A 382 11.56 -11.02 3.00
C SER A 382 10.68 -11.43 1.80
N ASN A 383 11.06 -12.46 1.04
CA ASN A 383 10.28 -12.97 -0.09
C ASN A 383 9.10 -13.86 0.35
N LEU A 384 9.12 -14.33 1.59
CA LEU A 384 8.10 -15.22 2.18
C LEU A 384 7.23 -14.51 3.22
N SER A 385 7.70 -13.41 3.81
CA SER A 385 7.09 -12.74 4.98
C SER A 385 5.60 -12.43 4.80
N GLY A 386 5.22 -11.89 3.64
CA GLY A 386 3.82 -11.53 3.38
C GLY A 386 2.89 -12.76 3.35
N SER A 387 3.29 -13.86 2.72
CA SER A 387 2.52 -15.10 2.68
C SER A 387 2.49 -15.79 4.05
N LEU A 388 3.61 -15.80 4.75
CA LEU A 388 3.72 -16.37 6.10
C LEU A 388 2.78 -15.67 7.08
N ILE A 389 2.85 -14.33 7.22
CA ILE A 389 1.96 -13.60 8.13
C ILE A 389 0.49 -13.72 7.69
N GLY A 390 0.23 -13.80 6.38
CA GLY A 390 -1.08 -14.11 5.84
C GLY A 390 -1.63 -15.45 6.32
N SER A 391 -0.79 -16.49 6.30
CA SER A 391 -1.11 -17.81 6.83
C SER A 391 -1.31 -17.82 8.35
N LEU A 392 -0.45 -17.11 9.10
CA LEU A 392 -0.61 -16.95 10.55
C LEU A 392 -1.94 -16.26 10.92
N ARG A 393 -2.39 -15.28 10.12
CA ARG A 393 -3.73 -14.66 10.31
C ARG A 393 -4.87 -15.68 10.13
N SER A 394 -4.74 -16.57 9.15
CA SER A 394 -5.73 -17.63 8.94
C SER A 394 -5.77 -18.62 10.10
N LEU A 395 -4.60 -19.03 10.60
CA LEU A 395 -4.50 -19.88 11.79
C LEU A 395 -5.07 -19.20 13.04
N ALA A 396 -4.80 -17.90 13.24
CA ALA A 396 -5.36 -17.14 14.36
C ALA A 396 -6.89 -17.06 14.30
N ARG A 397 -7.47 -16.83 13.10
CA ARG A 397 -8.94 -16.85 12.93
C ARG A 397 -9.53 -18.22 13.21
N LEU A 398 -8.86 -19.29 12.78
CA LEU A 398 -9.29 -20.66 13.05
C LEU A 398 -9.27 -20.95 14.55
N ALA A 399 -8.18 -20.62 15.25
CA ALA A 399 -8.06 -20.79 16.70
C ALA A 399 -9.12 -19.99 17.48
N ASN A 400 -9.38 -18.74 17.07
CA ASN A 400 -10.40 -17.88 17.67
C ASN A 400 -11.81 -18.47 17.48
N LYS A 401 -12.13 -18.90 16.25
CA LYS A 401 -13.42 -19.54 15.94
C LYS A 401 -13.65 -20.81 16.74
N SER A 402 -12.61 -21.58 16.96
CA SER A 402 -12.70 -22.81 17.77
C SER A 402 -12.96 -22.49 19.25
N LEU A 403 -12.39 -21.41 19.79
CA LEU A 403 -12.66 -20.96 21.14
C LEU A 403 -14.10 -20.43 21.31
N GLU A 404 -14.63 -19.70 20.32
CA GLU A 404 -15.98 -19.10 20.35
C GLU A 404 -17.11 -20.15 20.30
N LYS A 405 -16.88 -21.33 19.72
CA LYS A 405 -17.82 -22.45 19.66
C LYS A 405 -18.02 -23.18 20.99
N LYS A 406 -17.98 -22.49 22.10
CA LYS A 406 -18.33 -22.79 23.52
C LYS A 406 -18.07 -24.20 24.09
N SER A 407 -17.65 -25.21 23.32
CA SER A 407 -17.54 -26.58 23.79
C SER A 407 -16.24 -27.31 23.41
N THR A 408 -15.35 -26.67 22.65
CA THR A 408 -14.37 -27.44 21.90
C THR A 408 -12.90 -27.19 22.24
N ILE A 409 -12.49 -26.00 22.67
CA ILE A 409 -11.07 -25.74 23.01
C ILE A 409 -10.96 -25.13 24.42
N SER A 410 -10.00 -25.62 25.23
CA SER A 410 -9.61 -24.97 26.47
C SER A 410 -8.86 -23.66 26.20
N ILE A 411 -8.96 -22.70 27.14
CA ILE A 411 -8.21 -21.44 27.09
C ILE A 411 -6.71 -21.70 26.95
N ASP A 412 -6.19 -22.73 27.62
CA ASP A 412 -4.76 -23.09 27.55
C ASP A 412 -4.31 -23.51 26.15
N LYS A 413 -5.14 -24.25 25.42
CA LYS A 413 -4.87 -24.62 24.02
C LYS A 413 -4.84 -23.38 23.14
N TRP A 414 -5.83 -22.49 23.29
CA TRP A 414 -5.87 -21.23 22.55
C TRP A 414 -4.66 -20.34 22.87
N MET A 415 -4.26 -20.23 24.14
CA MET A 415 -3.06 -19.50 24.55
C MET A 415 -1.79 -20.09 23.95
N SER A 416 -1.67 -21.43 23.93
CA SER A 416 -0.50 -22.13 23.38
C SER A 416 -0.31 -21.84 21.89
N ILE A 417 -1.36 -22.01 21.09
CA ILE A 417 -1.28 -21.74 19.64
C ILE A 417 -1.09 -20.25 19.36
N THR A 418 -1.77 -19.38 20.10
CA THR A 418 -1.66 -17.93 19.95
C THR A 418 -0.25 -17.46 20.25
N ARG A 419 0.40 -17.98 21.30
CA ARG A 419 1.81 -17.68 21.63
C ARG A 419 2.74 -18.07 20.49
N SER A 420 2.61 -19.27 19.93
CA SER A 420 3.46 -19.73 18.82
C SER A 420 3.23 -18.92 17.53
N ILE A 421 1.98 -18.52 17.26
CA ILE A 421 1.65 -17.62 16.16
C ILE A 421 2.32 -16.25 16.36
N LEU A 422 2.24 -15.69 17.56
CA LEU A 422 2.85 -14.39 17.89
C LEU A 422 4.38 -14.47 17.80
N GLU A 423 5.01 -15.49 18.38
CA GLU A 423 6.46 -15.71 18.32
C GLU A 423 6.95 -15.73 16.86
N CYS A 424 6.26 -16.51 16.00
CA CYS A 424 6.59 -16.56 14.59
C CYS A 424 6.38 -15.21 13.87
N ALA A 425 5.29 -14.53 14.14
CA ALA A 425 4.99 -13.24 13.52
C ALA A 425 5.99 -12.15 13.93
N PHE A 426 6.32 -12.07 15.21
CA PHE A 426 7.32 -11.12 15.72
C PHE A 426 8.72 -11.43 15.20
N TYR A 427 9.11 -12.71 15.12
CA TYR A 427 10.36 -13.11 14.49
C TYR A 427 10.43 -12.64 13.02
N ILE A 428 9.37 -12.87 12.25
CA ILE A 428 9.32 -12.43 10.84
C ILE A 428 9.48 -10.92 10.73
N VAL A 429 8.77 -10.14 11.54
CA VAL A 429 8.81 -8.67 11.49
C VAL A 429 10.13 -8.12 12.01
N ALA A 430 10.75 -8.75 13.02
CA ALA A 430 12.07 -8.36 13.50
C ALA A 430 13.16 -8.54 12.42
N VAL A 431 13.06 -9.58 11.60
CA VAL A 431 14.02 -9.85 10.50
C VAL A 431 13.67 -9.06 9.23
N ASP A 432 12.39 -8.84 8.96
CA ASP A 432 11.89 -8.15 7.76
C ASP A 432 10.96 -6.99 8.14
N LEU A 433 11.55 -5.89 8.61
CA LEU A 433 10.82 -4.70 9.02
C LEU A 433 10.52 -3.81 7.80
N ARG A 434 9.48 -4.17 7.03
CA ARG A 434 8.93 -3.37 5.93
C ARG A 434 7.49 -2.94 6.22
N VAL A 435 7.01 -1.88 5.55
CA VAL A 435 5.63 -1.38 5.74
C VAL A 435 4.59 -2.49 5.56
N ARG A 436 4.74 -3.34 4.53
CA ARG A 436 3.79 -4.45 4.25
C ARG A 436 3.76 -5.50 5.36
N THR A 437 4.91 -5.80 5.96
CA THR A 437 4.99 -6.75 7.08
C THR A 437 4.41 -6.14 8.35
N THR A 438 4.65 -4.85 8.62
CA THR A 438 4.02 -4.16 9.76
C THR A 438 2.50 -4.07 9.61
N TYR A 439 1.96 -3.79 8.41
CA TYR A 439 0.52 -3.85 8.16
C TYR A 439 -0.08 -5.23 8.44
N SER A 440 0.60 -6.27 7.96
CA SER A 440 0.15 -7.65 8.17
C SER A 440 0.20 -8.06 9.63
N LEU A 441 1.22 -7.60 10.38
CA LEU A 441 1.29 -7.78 11.83
C LEU A 441 0.15 -7.03 12.54
N CYS A 442 -0.08 -5.75 12.22
CA CYS A 442 -1.17 -4.98 12.83
C CYS A 442 -2.53 -5.67 12.65
N GLN A 443 -2.79 -6.26 11.47
CA GLN A 443 -4.00 -7.04 11.23
C GLN A 443 -4.07 -8.31 12.08
N LEU A 444 -2.96 -9.03 12.20
CA LEU A 444 -2.88 -10.23 13.05
C LEU A 444 -3.14 -9.88 14.51
N LEU A 445 -2.48 -8.83 15.02
CA LEU A 445 -2.63 -8.39 16.41
C LEU A 445 -4.07 -7.94 16.71
N SER A 446 -4.73 -7.25 15.77
CA SER A 446 -6.13 -6.86 15.90
C SER A 446 -7.07 -8.07 16.01
N ILE A 447 -6.83 -9.13 15.22
CA ILE A 447 -7.59 -10.38 15.27
C ILE A 447 -7.43 -11.07 16.62
N ILE A 448 -6.21 -11.16 17.13
CA ILE A 448 -5.90 -11.79 18.41
C ILE A 448 -6.47 -10.96 19.57
N GLN A 449 -6.28 -9.65 19.56
CA GLN A 449 -6.78 -8.73 20.60
C GLN A 449 -8.30 -8.80 20.73
N ALA A 450 -9.04 -8.84 19.62
CA ALA A 450 -10.50 -8.92 19.63
C ALA A 450 -11.04 -10.16 20.37
N THR A 451 -10.27 -11.25 20.40
CA THR A 451 -10.59 -12.46 21.18
C THR A 451 -10.02 -12.37 22.59
N ALA A 452 -8.78 -11.93 22.76
CA ALA A 452 -8.10 -11.86 24.06
C ALA A 452 -8.88 -11.04 25.10
N ILE A 453 -9.50 -9.94 24.69
CA ILE A 453 -10.32 -9.11 25.60
C ILE A 453 -11.60 -9.81 26.12
N LYS A 454 -12.02 -10.90 25.47
CA LYS A 454 -13.20 -11.68 25.83
C LYS A 454 -12.86 -12.94 26.64
N VAL A 455 -11.58 -13.32 26.72
CA VAL A 455 -11.13 -14.53 27.42
C VAL A 455 -11.13 -14.28 28.93
N PRO A 456 -11.90 -15.08 29.71
CA PRO A 456 -11.94 -14.93 31.17
C PRO A 456 -10.68 -15.48 31.83
N GLY A 457 -10.51 -15.22 33.14
CA GLY A 457 -9.48 -15.84 33.97
C GLY A 457 -8.04 -15.35 33.75
N GLY A 458 -7.86 -14.14 33.16
CA GLY A 458 -6.54 -13.53 33.03
C GLY A 458 -5.70 -14.04 31.85
N GLY A 459 -6.12 -15.12 31.16
CA GLY A 459 -5.39 -15.67 30.01
C GLY A 459 -5.27 -14.69 28.85
N GLY A 460 -6.32 -13.94 28.56
CA GLY A 460 -6.31 -12.86 27.58
C GLY A 460 -5.35 -11.74 27.95
N ASP A 461 -5.31 -11.36 29.23
CA ASP A 461 -4.39 -10.33 29.72
C ASP A 461 -2.93 -10.70 29.57
N LEU A 462 -2.57 -11.97 29.79
CA LEU A 462 -1.21 -12.47 29.55
C LEU A 462 -0.81 -12.36 28.08
N VAL A 463 -1.72 -12.67 27.16
CA VAL A 463 -1.48 -12.53 25.71
C VAL A 463 -1.27 -11.06 25.34
N LEU A 464 -2.14 -10.15 25.85
CA LEU A 464 -2.01 -8.71 25.59
C LEU A 464 -0.72 -8.12 26.16
N HIS A 465 -0.29 -8.59 27.35
CA HIS A 465 0.98 -8.19 27.94
C HIS A 465 2.16 -8.65 27.07
N SER A 466 2.16 -9.92 26.64
CA SER A 466 3.21 -10.45 25.74
C SER A 466 3.29 -9.64 24.42
N ILE A 467 2.15 -9.25 23.84
CA ILE A 467 2.14 -8.39 22.65
C ILE A 467 2.78 -7.03 22.94
N ALA A 468 2.51 -6.42 24.10
CA ALA A 468 3.08 -5.13 24.46
C ALA A 468 4.60 -5.19 24.59
N GLU A 469 5.13 -6.23 25.24
CA GLU A 469 6.58 -6.43 25.42
C GLU A 469 7.30 -6.68 24.08
N GLU A 470 6.76 -7.56 23.25
CA GLU A 470 7.34 -7.87 21.95
C GLU A 470 7.34 -6.66 21.00
N LEU A 471 6.22 -5.91 20.92
CA LEU A 471 6.17 -4.67 20.16
C LEU A 471 7.20 -3.66 20.66
N SER A 472 7.31 -3.48 21.98
CA SER A 472 8.25 -2.56 22.58
C SER A 472 9.71 -2.96 22.28
N ALA A 473 10.01 -4.27 22.30
CA ALA A 473 11.33 -4.79 21.96
C ALA A 473 11.70 -4.55 20.49
N ILE A 474 10.79 -4.84 19.55
CA ILE A 474 11.04 -4.62 18.12
C ILE A 474 11.21 -3.13 17.81
N ILE A 475 10.33 -2.27 18.31
CA ILE A 475 10.41 -0.82 18.11
C ILE A 475 11.76 -0.31 18.60
N ARG A 476 12.17 -0.68 19.82
CA ARG A 476 13.45 -0.26 20.40
C ARG A 476 14.65 -0.75 19.60
N SER A 477 14.64 -2.02 19.18
CA SER A 477 15.74 -2.58 18.38
C SER A 477 15.87 -1.95 17.00
N ALA A 478 14.77 -1.43 16.46
CA ALA A 478 14.74 -0.76 15.16
C ALA A 478 15.18 0.72 15.21
N MET A 479 15.07 1.38 16.39
CA MET A 479 15.41 2.80 16.55
C MET A 479 16.85 3.17 16.18
N PRO A 480 17.91 2.40 16.54
CA PRO A 480 19.28 2.74 16.18
C PRO A 480 19.55 2.77 14.67
N ALA A 481 18.79 2.03 13.90
CA ALA A 481 18.88 2.02 12.44
C ALA A 481 18.16 3.22 11.80
N TRP A 482 17.46 4.02 12.59
CA TRP A 482 16.83 5.26 12.17
C TRP A 482 17.85 6.39 12.33
N ASP A 483 18.53 6.73 11.25
CA ASP A 483 19.54 7.80 11.27
C ASP A 483 18.87 9.14 11.62
N SER A 484 19.17 9.61 12.84
CA SER A 484 18.62 10.86 13.37
C SER A 484 19.14 12.12 12.65
N SER A 485 20.19 11.99 11.83
CA SER A 485 20.77 13.09 11.06
C SER A 485 20.04 13.39 9.76
N LYS A 486 19.21 12.45 9.28
CA LYS A 486 18.39 12.61 8.08
C LYS A 486 16.95 12.93 8.44
N GLU A 487 16.30 13.77 7.65
CA GLU A 487 14.86 14.06 7.75
C GLU A 487 14.02 12.86 7.26
N GLU A 488 14.38 11.65 7.68
CA GLU A 488 13.71 10.43 7.24
C GLU A 488 12.52 10.10 8.13
N ASP A 489 11.42 9.74 7.50
CA ASP A 489 10.28 9.12 8.18
C ASP A 489 10.50 7.62 8.27
N CYS A 490 10.13 7.02 9.38
CA CYS A 490 10.11 5.58 9.52
C CYS A 490 8.65 5.11 9.65
N VAL A 491 8.01 4.93 8.50
CA VAL A 491 6.61 4.50 8.41
C VAL A 491 6.40 3.15 9.11
N GLU A 492 7.40 2.28 9.07
CA GLU A 492 7.39 0.97 9.71
C GLU A 492 7.23 1.08 11.22
N ILE A 493 8.07 1.90 11.87
CA ILE A 493 8.00 2.14 13.32
C ILE A 493 6.71 2.91 13.67
N SER A 494 6.35 3.89 12.84
CA SER A 494 5.09 4.63 13.00
C SER A 494 3.88 3.69 13.04
N ASN A 495 3.82 2.71 12.15
CA ASN A 495 2.74 1.72 12.13
C ASN A 495 2.69 0.87 13.40
N LEU A 496 3.84 0.43 13.91
CA LEU A 496 3.91 -0.36 15.14
C LEU A 496 3.52 0.47 16.37
N LEU A 497 3.95 1.73 16.46
CA LEU A 497 3.58 2.65 17.53
C LEU A 497 2.07 2.93 17.54
N ILE A 498 1.50 3.24 16.37
CA ILE A 498 0.07 3.49 16.21
C ILE A 498 -0.73 2.24 16.57
N CYS A 499 -0.30 1.07 16.11
CA CYS A 499 -0.95 -0.21 16.40
C CYS A 499 -0.94 -0.51 17.91
N GLY A 500 0.23 -0.39 18.55
CA GLY A 500 0.38 -0.60 19.99
C GLY A 500 -0.48 0.37 20.80
N ALA A 501 -0.43 1.65 20.50
CA ALA A 501 -1.24 2.67 21.19
C ALA A 501 -2.75 2.45 20.99
N HIS A 502 -3.18 1.97 19.82
CA HIS A 502 -4.58 1.68 19.52
C HIS A 502 -5.10 0.44 20.24
N LEU A 503 -4.39 -0.69 20.07
CA LEU A 503 -4.88 -2.00 20.55
C LEU A 503 -4.68 -2.21 22.04
N LEU A 504 -3.61 -1.67 22.61
CA LEU A 504 -3.17 -1.97 23.97
C LEU A 504 -3.36 -0.79 24.94
N LYS A 505 -3.64 0.42 24.40
CA LYS A 505 -3.92 1.64 25.16
C LYS A 505 -2.86 1.87 26.27
N ASP A 506 -3.31 2.02 27.52
CA ASP A 506 -2.46 2.33 28.67
C ASP A 506 -1.37 1.27 28.92
N ARG A 507 -1.61 0.01 28.60
CA ARG A 507 -0.60 -1.06 28.72
C ARG A 507 0.64 -0.77 27.86
N PHE A 508 0.45 -0.11 26.72
CA PHE A 508 1.52 0.24 25.80
C PHE A 508 2.11 1.61 26.11
N THR A 509 1.26 2.62 26.32
CA THR A 509 1.71 4.00 26.55
C THR A 509 2.36 4.21 27.90
N ASN A 510 2.06 3.34 28.89
CA ASN A 510 2.70 3.34 30.22
C ASN A 510 4.03 2.55 30.25
N ASN A 511 4.41 1.87 29.17
CA ASN A 511 5.72 1.24 29.07
C ASN A 511 6.80 2.31 28.97
N GLY A 512 7.70 2.38 29.96
CA GLY A 512 8.76 3.41 30.04
C GLY A 512 9.75 3.38 28.85
N GLN A 513 9.85 2.26 28.14
CA GLN A 513 10.68 2.16 26.95
C GLN A 513 10.00 2.83 25.75
N ILE A 514 8.68 2.66 25.59
CA ILE A 514 7.89 3.35 24.57
C ILE A 514 7.90 4.86 24.82
N GLU A 515 7.81 5.28 26.06
CA GLU A 515 7.88 6.71 26.41
C GLU A 515 9.23 7.33 26.00
N LYS A 516 10.34 6.62 26.19
CA LYS A 516 11.67 7.05 25.71
C LYS A 516 11.71 7.15 24.19
N VAL A 517 11.17 6.15 23.48
CA VAL A 517 11.08 6.17 22.00
C VAL A 517 10.28 7.37 21.50
N LEU A 518 9.11 7.64 22.07
CA LEU A 518 8.30 8.80 21.70
C LEU A 518 9.05 10.12 21.94
N GLU A 519 9.84 10.19 23.01
CA GLU A 519 10.67 11.36 23.31
C GLU A 519 11.85 11.52 22.34
N GLU A 520 12.48 10.43 21.92
CA GLU A 520 13.52 10.42 20.89
C GLU A 520 12.99 10.91 19.55
N ILE A 521 11.81 10.39 19.12
CA ILE A 521 11.16 10.85 17.88
C ILE A 521 10.81 12.34 17.96
N ARG A 522 10.34 12.81 19.11
CA ARG A 522 10.00 14.23 19.32
C ARG A 522 11.20 15.16 19.17
N LYS A 523 12.40 14.71 19.53
CA LYS A 523 13.65 15.47 19.40
C LYS A 523 14.21 15.52 17.98
N GLN A 524 13.82 14.60 17.12
CA GLN A 524 14.25 14.55 15.72
C GLN A 524 13.69 15.72 14.90
N PRO A 525 14.19 15.98 13.68
CA PRO A 525 13.59 16.92 12.75
C PRO A 525 12.11 16.65 12.56
N PHE A 526 11.33 17.72 12.54
CA PHE A 526 9.87 17.61 12.42
C PHE A 526 9.49 17.23 10.99
N THR A 527 8.69 16.18 10.83
CA THR A 527 8.05 15.80 9.58
C THR A 527 6.56 15.57 9.81
N TYR A 528 5.78 15.60 8.75
CA TYR A 528 4.34 15.39 8.83
C TYR A 528 3.99 14.01 9.40
N PHE A 529 4.66 12.95 8.96
CA PHE A 529 4.34 11.60 9.45
C PHE A 529 4.77 11.38 10.92
N LYS A 530 5.86 12.02 11.37
CA LYS A 530 6.22 12.03 12.80
C LYS A 530 5.15 12.77 13.63
N TYR A 531 4.65 13.90 13.12
CA TYR A 531 3.57 14.65 13.79
C TYR A 531 2.32 13.80 14.00
N ILE A 532 1.78 13.18 12.94
CA ILE A 532 0.56 12.38 13.08
C ILE A 532 0.77 11.16 13.98
N THR A 533 1.95 10.54 13.94
CA THR A 533 2.30 9.39 14.79
C THR A 533 2.35 9.77 16.27
N LEU A 534 3.12 10.80 16.62
CA LEU A 534 3.25 11.29 18.00
C LEU A 534 1.90 11.75 18.54
N LYS A 535 1.19 12.56 17.75
CA LYS A 535 -0.13 13.07 18.14
C LYS A 535 -1.12 11.94 18.38
N TYR A 536 -1.16 10.95 17.49
CA TYR A 536 -2.03 9.79 17.67
C TYR A 536 -1.74 9.03 18.97
N CYS A 537 -0.46 8.78 19.27
CA CYS A 537 -0.06 8.12 20.51
C CYS A 537 -0.42 8.95 21.76
N TYR A 538 -0.19 10.27 21.73
CA TYR A 538 -0.52 11.15 22.85
C TYR A 538 -2.02 11.28 23.09
N LEU A 539 -2.84 11.23 22.04
CA LEU A 539 -4.30 11.25 22.14
C LEU A 539 -4.90 9.98 22.76
N ARG A 540 -4.14 8.89 22.89
CA ARG A 540 -4.61 7.66 23.58
C ARG A 540 -4.52 7.77 25.11
N ASP A 541 -3.68 8.68 25.64
CA ASP A 541 -3.62 9.04 27.06
C ASP A 541 -3.41 10.56 27.18
N PRO A 542 -4.46 11.38 26.95
CA PRO A 542 -4.33 12.83 26.92
C PRO A 542 -3.94 13.42 28.27
N ALA A 543 -4.32 12.77 29.38
CA ALA A 543 -3.99 13.25 30.73
C ALA A 543 -2.48 13.20 30.98
N LYS A 544 -1.84 12.09 30.63
CA LYS A 544 -0.39 11.88 30.77
C LYS A 544 0.42 12.78 29.83
N PHE A 545 -0.01 12.92 28.58
CA PHE A 545 0.77 13.58 27.54
C PHE A 545 0.34 15.02 27.21
N LYS A 546 -0.53 15.64 28.04
CA LYS A 546 -1.07 16.98 27.76
C LYS A 546 -0.01 18.01 27.38
N LEU A 547 1.00 18.18 28.19
CA LEU A 547 2.08 19.16 27.92
C LEU A 547 2.86 18.87 26.63
N ARG A 548 3.07 17.57 26.31
CA ARG A 548 3.76 17.15 25.07
C ARG A 548 2.89 17.39 23.86
N LEU A 549 1.60 17.15 23.98
CA LEU A 549 0.59 17.39 22.92
C LEU A 549 0.48 18.89 22.62
N ASP A 550 0.40 19.73 23.64
CA ASP A 550 0.33 21.19 23.51
C ASP A 550 1.57 21.72 22.77
N LYS A 551 2.79 21.33 23.21
CA LYS A 551 4.04 21.70 22.54
C LYS A 551 4.13 21.21 21.09
N LEU A 552 3.61 20.01 20.80
CA LEU A 552 3.58 19.45 19.45
C LEU A 552 2.65 20.26 18.54
N ASN A 553 1.48 20.65 19.05
CA ASN A 553 0.51 21.48 18.34
C ASN A 553 1.04 22.91 18.12
N GLU A 554 1.69 23.52 19.12
CA GLU A 554 2.34 24.84 18.99
C GLU A 554 3.40 24.82 17.88
N ARG A 555 4.26 23.80 17.87
CA ARG A 555 5.30 23.65 16.83
C ARG A 555 4.68 23.48 15.43
N ALA A 556 3.62 22.69 15.30
CA ALA A 556 2.89 22.53 14.04
C ALA A 556 2.29 23.87 13.57
N ALA A 557 1.63 24.63 14.47
CA ALA A 557 1.07 25.93 14.16
C ALA A 557 2.13 26.94 13.72
N GLN A 558 3.30 26.95 14.37
CA GLN A 558 4.44 27.81 13.98
C GLN A 558 4.95 27.47 12.58
N LEU A 559 5.15 26.19 12.28
CA LEU A 559 5.61 25.73 10.96
C LEU A 559 4.61 26.12 9.86
N ILE A 560 3.32 25.83 10.06
CA ILE A 560 2.27 26.20 9.10
C ILE A 560 2.25 27.73 8.88
N SER A 561 2.36 28.49 9.95
CA SER A 561 2.29 29.96 9.92
C SER A 561 3.55 30.65 9.37
N GLY A 562 4.66 29.95 9.29
CA GLY A 562 5.95 30.46 8.82
C GLY A 562 6.21 30.24 7.33
N ILE A 563 5.29 29.63 6.59
CA ILE A 563 5.46 29.30 5.17
C ILE A 563 4.69 30.28 4.29
N ASP A 564 5.38 30.88 3.32
CA ASP A 564 4.79 31.88 2.42
C ASP A 564 3.71 31.31 1.51
N ASP A 565 3.89 30.06 1.02
CA ASP A 565 2.87 29.37 0.22
C ASP A 565 2.63 27.92 0.67
N VAL A 566 1.70 27.76 1.60
CA VAL A 566 1.23 26.44 2.09
C VAL A 566 0.61 25.60 0.96
N ARG A 567 0.11 26.24 -0.10
CA ARG A 567 -0.57 25.54 -1.21
C ARG A 567 0.40 24.88 -2.18
N GLN A 568 1.70 25.16 -2.08
CA GLN A 568 2.69 24.62 -3.00
C GLN A 568 3.32 23.31 -2.48
N LYS A 569 3.54 23.21 -1.16
CA LYS A 569 4.21 22.07 -0.53
C LYS A 569 3.20 21.06 0.00
N SER A 570 3.24 19.84 -0.51
CA SER A 570 2.34 18.75 -0.11
C SER A 570 2.41 18.47 1.39
N GLU A 571 3.61 18.41 1.98
CA GLU A 571 3.80 18.13 3.41
C GLU A 571 3.09 19.15 4.30
N THR A 572 3.31 20.44 4.05
CA THR A 572 2.72 21.52 4.86
C THR A 572 1.22 21.60 4.67
N PHE A 573 0.74 21.31 3.46
CA PHE A 573 -0.69 21.30 3.17
C PHE A 573 -1.41 20.17 3.92
N HIS A 574 -0.83 18.96 3.95
CA HIS A 574 -1.36 17.86 4.74
C HIS A 574 -1.34 18.18 6.24
N LEU A 575 -0.22 18.76 6.72
CA LEU A 575 -0.11 19.21 8.11
C LEU A 575 -1.18 20.23 8.48
N LEU A 576 -1.44 21.23 7.61
CA LEU A 576 -2.51 22.22 7.81
C LEU A 576 -3.89 21.56 7.90
N CYS A 577 -4.21 20.68 6.94
CA CYS A 577 -5.51 20.00 6.92
C CYS A 577 -5.73 19.14 8.16
N ASP A 578 -4.73 18.39 8.59
CA ASP A 578 -4.81 17.57 9.80
C ASP A 578 -4.79 18.40 11.09
N PHE A 579 -4.13 19.54 11.10
CA PHE A 579 -4.18 20.49 12.20
C PHE A 579 -5.60 21.06 12.36
N LEU A 580 -6.21 21.51 11.28
CA LEU A 580 -7.59 22.02 11.29
C LEU A 580 -8.62 20.91 11.57
N GLY A 581 -8.35 19.69 11.11
CA GLY A 581 -9.18 18.49 11.32
C GLY A 581 -8.99 17.79 12.67
N ALA A 582 -8.06 18.26 13.52
CA ALA A 582 -7.78 17.63 14.80
C ALA A 582 -8.80 18.01 15.88
N PRO A 583 -9.40 17.04 16.59
CA PRO A 583 -10.46 17.33 17.57
C PRO A 583 -9.96 17.97 18.87
N ASP A 584 -8.68 17.80 19.20
CA ASP A 584 -8.04 18.30 20.43
C ASP A 584 -7.61 19.76 20.35
N ILE A 585 -7.58 20.37 19.15
CA ILE A 585 -7.16 21.75 18.94
C ILE A 585 -8.36 22.69 19.11
N PRO A 586 -8.29 23.66 20.04
CA PRO A 586 -9.38 24.59 20.26
C PRO A 586 -9.72 25.43 19.01
N PRO A 587 -11.01 25.76 18.77
CA PRO A 587 -11.44 26.59 17.64
C PRO A 587 -10.72 27.94 17.52
N ALA A 588 -10.37 28.55 18.66
CA ALA A 588 -9.63 29.81 18.68
C ALA A 588 -8.22 29.69 18.05
N VAL A 589 -7.52 28.57 18.32
CA VAL A 589 -6.19 28.30 17.75
C VAL A 589 -6.31 27.99 16.25
N LYS A 590 -7.29 27.17 15.86
CA LYS A 590 -7.60 26.91 14.43
C LYS A 590 -7.91 28.21 13.67
N ARG A 591 -8.70 29.10 14.29
CA ARG A 591 -9.03 30.42 13.73
C ARG A 591 -7.78 31.25 13.47
N SER A 592 -6.89 31.36 14.45
CA SER A 592 -5.64 32.11 14.34
C SER A 592 -4.80 31.66 13.15
N VAL A 593 -4.61 30.34 12.96
CA VAL A 593 -3.89 29.78 11.82
C VAL A 593 -4.65 30.02 10.50
N TYR A 594 -5.95 29.77 10.47
CA TYR A 594 -6.77 29.98 9.26
C TYR A 594 -6.75 31.44 8.80
N VAL A 595 -6.98 32.39 9.72
CA VAL A 595 -7.01 33.84 9.41
C VAL A 595 -5.66 34.32 8.89
N LYS A 596 -4.58 33.86 9.46
CA LYS A 596 -3.23 34.19 9.01
C LYS A 596 -2.96 33.78 7.55
N LEU A 597 -3.45 32.60 7.14
CA LEU A 597 -3.20 32.03 5.80
C LEU A 597 -4.21 32.51 4.75
N TYR A 598 -5.46 32.63 5.15
CA TYR A 598 -6.57 32.83 4.20
C TYR A 598 -7.33 34.16 4.44
N GLY A 599 -7.09 34.83 5.56
CA GLY A 599 -7.87 35.98 5.96
C GLY A 599 -9.33 35.66 6.32
N GLY A 600 -10.14 36.69 6.53
CA GLY A 600 -11.53 36.54 6.96
C GLY A 600 -11.66 36.33 8.46
N ASN A 601 -12.86 36.01 8.94
CA ASN A 601 -13.13 35.75 10.37
C ASN A 601 -14.15 34.63 10.49
N PRO A 602 -13.75 33.35 10.34
CA PRO A 602 -14.65 32.22 10.45
C PRO A 602 -15.23 32.09 11.86
N SER A 603 -16.52 31.72 11.96
CA SER A 603 -17.16 31.44 13.25
C SER A 603 -16.63 30.15 13.86
N ASN A 604 -16.78 29.99 15.21
CA ASN A 604 -16.43 28.73 15.87
C ASN A 604 -17.23 27.57 15.29
N ALA A 605 -18.53 27.76 15.06
CA ALA A 605 -19.40 26.73 14.47
C ALA A 605 -18.91 26.28 13.08
N ALA A 606 -18.42 27.22 12.25
CA ALA A 606 -17.85 26.88 10.95
C ALA A 606 -16.55 26.07 11.06
N LEU A 607 -15.70 26.38 12.04
CA LEU A 607 -14.47 25.65 12.31
C LEU A 607 -14.73 24.25 12.91
N ASP A 608 -15.73 24.12 13.77
CA ASP A 608 -16.14 22.82 14.30
C ASP A 608 -16.66 21.90 13.19
N LYS A 609 -17.52 22.43 12.30
CA LYS A 609 -17.98 21.70 11.12
C LYS A 609 -16.87 21.39 10.12
N LEU A 610 -15.90 22.30 9.97
CA LEU A 610 -14.70 22.04 9.17
C LEU A 610 -13.88 20.88 9.74
N THR A 611 -13.76 20.77 11.07
CA THR A 611 -13.04 19.69 11.75
C THR A 611 -13.61 18.30 11.43
N GLU A 612 -14.91 18.18 11.21
CA GLU A 612 -15.58 16.92 10.84
C GLU A 612 -15.25 16.49 9.41
N THR A 613 -14.91 17.42 8.52
CA THR A 613 -14.82 17.19 7.07
C THR A 613 -13.40 17.25 6.50
N ILE A 614 -12.49 18.01 7.12
CA ILE A 614 -11.12 18.19 6.64
C ILE A 614 -10.15 17.22 7.30
N GLY A 615 -9.05 16.92 6.59
CA GLY A 615 -7.94 16.13 7.11
C GLY A 615 -7.73 14.83 6.35
N PHE A 616 -6.63 14.18 6.67
CA PHE A 616 -6.16 12.93 6.06
C PHE A 616 -5.91 11.85 7.11
N THR A 617 -5.85 12.22 8.38
CA THR A 617 -5.62 11.31 9.50
C THR A 617 -6.91 10.99 10.24
N ASP A 618 -7.15 9.72 10.50
CA ASP A 618 -8.24 9.29 11.37
C ASP A 618 -7.82 9.39 12.85
N TRP A 619 -8.21 10.48 13.50
CA TRP A 619 -7.94 10.72 14.93
C TRP A 619 -8.84 9.92 15.86
N THR A 620 -9.99 9.47 15.40
CA THR A 620 -11.03 8.86 16.25
C THR A 620 -10.73 7.43 16.66
N GLY A 621 -9.84 6.77 15.91
CA GLY A 621 -9.44 5.40 16.18
C GLY A 621 -10.48 4.37 15.73
N VAL A 622 -11.03 4.56 14.53
CA VAL A 622 -11.73 3.49 13.81
C VAL A 622 -10.81 2.27 13.76
N SER A 623 -11.38 1.09 13.82
CA SER A 623 -10.65 -0.18 13.83
C SER A 623 -9.49 -0.20 12.82
N ILE A 624 -8.26 -0.39 13.29
CA ILE A 624 -7.07 -0.55 12.43
C ILE A 624 -7.30 -1.67 11.42
N GLU A 625 -7.96 -2.76 11.81
CA GLU A 625 -8.32 -3.84 10.92
C GLU A 625 -9.19 -3.36 9.76
N HIS A 626 -10.18 -2.51 10.05
CA HIS A 626 -11.05 -1.94 9.03
C HIS A 626 -10.29 -1.02 8.06
N THR A 627 -9.44 -0.13 8.59
CA THR A 627 -8.60 0.76 7.78
C THR A 627 -7.64 -0.04 6.89
N LEU A 628 -7.00 -1.07 7.43
CA LEU A 628 -6.09 -1.93 6.66
C LEU A 628 -6.83 -2.81 5.65
N LYS A 629 -8.04 -3.28 5.95
CA LYS A 629 -8.89 -3.98 4.97
C LYS A 629 -9.26 -3.04 3.82
N ARG A 630 -9.60 -1.79 4.09
CA ARG A 630 -9.90 -0.79 3.05
C ARG A 630 -8.68 -0.51 2.16
N ARG A 631 -7.47 -0.42 2.71
CA ARG A 631 -6.23 -0.27 1.93
C ARG A 631 -5.91 -1.49 1.08
N GLN A 632 -6.33 -2.67 1.48
CA GLN A 632 -6.23 -3.89 0.69
C GLN A 632 -7.31 -3.97 -0.40
N MET A 633 -8.18 -2.97 -0.54
CA MET A 633 -9.07 -2.88 -1.69
C MET A 633 -8.23 -2.83 -2.96
N ARG A 634 -8.13 -3.98 -3.57
CA ARG A 634 -7.30 -4.22 -4.74
C ARG A 634 -7.98 -3.63 -5.96
N PRO A 635 -7.21 -3.20 -6.94
CA PRO A 635 -7.75 -2.95 -8.26
C PRO A 635 -8.64 -4.11 -8.70
N VAL A 636 -9.72 -3.80 -9.38
CA VAL A 636 -10.58 -4.82 -9.99
C VAL A 636 -9.79 -5.45 -11.12
N TYR A 637 -9.69 -6.78 -11.10
CA TYR A 637 -9.07 -7.54 -12.20
C TYR A 637 -10.16 -8.28 -12.97
N ALA A 638 -10.06 -8.26 -14.30
CA ALA A 638 -10.90 -9.09 -15.13
C ALA A 638 -10.73 -10.57 -14.72
N VAL A 639 -11.82 -11.28 -14.54
CA VAL A 639 -11.79 -12.73 -14.31
C VAL A 639 -11.37 -13.36 -15.63
N ALA A 640 -10.18 -13.94 -15.68
CA ALA A 640 -9.68 -14.67 -16.83
C ALA A 640 -10.39 -16.01 -16.99
#